data_2e11add9a8acf2ee6956a0786a69599c
#
_entry.id   2e11add9a8acf2ee6956a0786a69599c
#
_cell.length_a   1.000
_cell.length_b   1.000
_cell.length_c   1.000
_cell.angle_alpha   90.00
_cell.angle_beta   90.00
_cell.angle_gamma   90.00
#
_symmetry.space_group_name_H-M   'P 1'
#
loop_
_entity.id
_entity.type
_entity.pdbx_description
1 polymer ?
#
loop_
_entity_poly.entity_id
_entity_poly.type
_entity_poly.pdbx_seq_one_letter_code
_entity_poly.pdbx_strand_id
1 'polypeptide(L)'
;MVFSSLQQASPIPFSPIVRSYSVSDYNAGIQNWAIAQDERGVMYFGNNSGLLEFDGSAWRLYELPTKGIVRAIYISEDGRIYVGSYEEFGYFVRTPYDTLQYHSLKNKVKDFVFHNDEIWDIACVQGEIVFQSFGSLFFYNGNSVEGIRMKNLPLNLFQVGNTFYSQRINGGLYVFAGREMKELIPRKAFGDSDVLAGLPYDDAVLMFTRNQGGFLYRDGRVEKWETECDDIFRKHTINRAVMTKDSCYVVGTISDGIYALDKKGKLIWKVNTDNKLQNNTVLRLYCDDDNNIWTALDEGIAYIHNNSLIYYYEPPFRKIGMVYDVLVRENEAYIASNQGLYWLKDGKTELVPGLEEQAWFVDEWGKQIFCGHNKGTFFISGLKSKLVSDVKGGMCMEKIELKEQSFLLEGAYALLNLYTETASGEYCFTRSLRGFSHMIRHIEVDHQGNIWAKHLRNGLYRFRIDSDMKQVKDVRKYESLGEVKGGSFTLFKINGRVVFSNGEYFYTYEDMTDSIVPYETMNEQLMELKGIKTVSHANGDYYWFVGDRTVFLVKCAINTFNIELRIPYSLFDGLAVEERGSVVYDKRNNHSYLCLNNAIARIETDSSSLYKSQTRRSLWISEMQVTEEFSDKRKTLVVQSGVKVEHEFNTVSFTLCYPVYNDYTYKVRYRLEGYSDQWIPDGRNLQKKYARLPYGSYVFRAEIYDTGRVLASVEFPFEILSPWYLSYWAVGSYILIGLCLLALLQYIVYRFVKKKKDRVIEQQRVVHQAELERQEKKIIELEKEQLEADLRFKSKELSSVVMMNIAHQEFLTSLKEEIQKQKLSGQHSRKNLDKLLVLVNNNIVSDDCLLYTSPSPRDR
;
A
#
# COMPACT_ATOMS: atom_id res chain seq x y z
N MET A 1 -32.66 4.90 17.50
CA MET A 1 -32.44 6.32 17.87
C MET A 1 -30.96 6.57 17.67
N VAL A 2 -30.60 7.15 16.56
CA VAL A 2 -29.22 7.56 16.28
C VAL A 2 -29.11 8.96 16.85
N PHE A 3 -28.44 9.10 17.99
CA PHE A 3 -27.99 10.39 18.47
C PHE A 3 -26.92 10.90 17.51
N SER A 4 -27.29 11.76 16.56
CA SER A 4 -26.35 12.64 15.91
C SER A 4 -25.83 13.60 16.98
N SER A 5 -24.67 13.28 17.58
CA SER A 5 -23.89 14.27 18.31
C SER A 5 -23.62 15.41 17.33
N LEU A 6 -24.07 16.60 17.69
CA LEU A 6 -23.68 17.86 17.07
C LEU A 6 -22.14 17.92 17.13
N GLN A 7 -21.49 17.49 16.07
CA GLN A 7 -20.05 17.66 15.93
C GLN A 7 -19.78 19.16 15.81
N GLN A 8 -19.38 19.77 16.91
CA GLN A 8 -18.92 21.15 16.95
C GLN A 8 -17.67 21.23 16.07
N ALA A 9 -17.57 22.24 15.22
CA ALA A 9 -16.42 22.40 14.33
C ALA A 9 -15.14 22.48 15.17
N SER A 10 -14.20 21.62 14.91
CA SER A 10 -12.87 21.69 15.56
C SER A 10 -12.20 23.00 15.17
N PRO A 11 -11.54 23.73 16.10
CA PRO A 11 -10.77 24.92 15.76
C PRO A 11 -9.58 24.59 14.86
N ILE A 12 -9.14 23.34 14.82
CA ILE A 12 -8.12 22.85 13.91
C ILE A 12 -8.81 22.33 12.64
N PRO A 13 -8.48 22.84 11.44
CA PRO A 13 -9.07 22.43 10.18
C PRO A 13 -8.47 21.10 9.70
N PHE A 14 -8.91 20.01 10.31
CA PHE A 14 -8.47 18.67 9.91
C PHE A 14 -9.01 18.30 8.53
N SER A 15 -8.16 17.65 7.75
CA SER A 15 -8.51 17.07 6.44
C SER A 15 -8.24 15.57 6.41
N PRO A 16 -8.97 14.81 5.58
CA PRO A 16 -8.69 13.40 5.37
C PRO A 16 -7.30 13.21 4.75
N ILE A 17 -6.76 12.00 4.85
CA ILE A 17 -5.52 11.62 4.17
C ILE A 17 -5.75 11.66 2.66
N VAL A 18 -4.85 12.29 1.94
CA VAL A 18 -4.86 12.40 0.48
C VAL A 18 -3.66 11.65 -0.09
N ARG A 19 -3.90 10.73 -1.01
CA ARG A 19 -2.88 10.09 -1.81
C ARG A 19 -2.97 10.58 -3.25
N SER A 20 -1.97 11.28 -3.69
CA SER A 20 -1.87 11.79 -5.06
C SER A 20 -1.10 10.85 -5.97
N TYR A 21 -1.58 10.66 -7.19
CA TYR A 21 -0.92 9.91 -8.25
C TYR A 21 -0.58 10.88 -9.38
N SER A 22 0.71 11.05 -9.62
CA SER A 22 1.25 11.92 -10.65
C SER A 22 1.35 11.20 -12.00
N VAL A 23 1.66 11.93 -13.04
CA VAL A 23 1.93 11.38 -14.39
C VAL A 23 3.01 10.30 -14.36
N SER A 24 4.02 10.44 -13.48
CA SER A 24 5.08 9.44 -13.32
C SER A 24 4.59 8.12 -12.73
N ASP A 25 3.49 8.12 -11.97
CA ASP A 25 2.93 6.91 -11.37
C ASP A 25 2.16 6.08 -12.40
N TYR A 26 1.35 6.73 -13.24
CA TYR A 26 0.48 6.05 -14.23
C TYR A 26 1.00 6.12 -15.67
N ASN A 27 2.08 6.88 -15.93
CA ASN A 27 2.79 6.98 -17.21
C ASN A 27 1.88 7.20 -18.43
N ALA A 28 0.99 8.22 -18.35
CA ALA A 28 0.04 8.60 -19.39
C ALA A 28 -0.14 10.12 -19.50
N GLY A 29 -1.22 10.61 -20.09
CA GLY A 29 -1.50 12.03 -20.25
C GLY A 29 -1.76 12.74 -18.92
N ILE A 30 -1.59 14.05 -18.88
CA ILE A 30 -1.66 14.88 -17.66
C ILE A 30 -3.08 14.93 -17.10
N GLN A 31 -4.09 15.18 -17.98
CA GLN A 31 -5.47 15.41 -17.55
C GLN A 31 -6.26 14.10 -17.48
N ASN A 32 -7.10 14.02 -16.47
CA ASN A 32 -8.03 12.92 -16.27
C ASN A 32 -9.46 13.45 -16.20
N TRP A 33 -10.40 12.87 -16.98
CA TRP A 33 -11.72 13.46 -17.27
C TRP A 33 -12.90 12.68 -16.71
N ALA A 34 -12.75 11.38 -16.56
CA ALA A 34 -13.79 10.48 -16.10
C ALA A 34 -13.24 9.46 -15.10
N ILE A 35 -14.10 8.95 -14.24
CA ILE A 35 -13.78 7.91 -13.24
C ILE A 35 -14.95 6.94 -13.20
N ALA A 36 -14.63 5.65 -13.14
CA ALA A 36 -15.60 4.59 -12.87
C ALA A 36 -14.92 3.44 -12.11
N GLN A 37 -15.72 2.63 -11.42
CA GLN A 37 -15.29 1.43 -10.72
C GLN A 37 -16.11 0.23 -11.20
N ASP A 38 -15.46 -0.91 -11.47
CA ASP A 38 -16.16 -2.13 -11.82
C ASP A 38 -16.58 -2.93 -10.56
N GLU A 39 -17.39 -3.97 -10.75
CA GLU A 39 -17.88 -4.84 -9.66
C GLU A 39 -16.75 -5.57 -8.90
N ARG A 40 -15.58 -5.73 -9.50
CA ARG A 40 -14.41 -6.31 -8.87
C ARG A 40 -13.66 -5.29 -8.00
N GLY A 41 -14.03 -4.02 -8.12
CA GLY A 41 -13.41 -2.90 -7.40
C GLY A 41 -12.26 -2.23 -8.16
N VAL A 42 -11.97 -2.63 -9.40
CA VAL A 42 -10.93 -2.01 -10.24
C VAL A 42 -11.37 -0.61 -10.67
N MET A 43 -10.44 0.34 -10.61
CA MET A 43 -10.70 1.73 -10.99
C MET A 43 -10.31 2.01 -12.44
N TYR A 44 -11.13 2.81 -13.12
CA TYR A 44 -10.90 3.25 -14.50
C TYR A 44 -10.93 4.77 -14.58
N PHE A 45 -9.98 5.33 -15.35
CA PHE A 45 -9.89 6.78 -15.56
C PHE A 45 -9.82 7.09 -17.04
N GLY A 46 -10.65 8.05 -17.47
CA GLY A 46 -10.57 8.62 -18.81
C GLY A 46 -9.44 9.65 -18.85
N ASN A 47 -8.42 9.37 -19.64
CA ASN A 47 -7.19 10.15 -19.71
C ASN A 47 -6.96 10.73 -21.11
N ASN A 48 -6.10 11.74 -21.21
CA ASN A 48 -5.72 12.32 -22.51
C ASN A 48 -5.07 11.31 -23.47
N SER A 49 -4.52 10.22 -22.96
CA SER A 49 -3.88 9.17 -23.76
C SER A 49 -4.76 7.93 -23.98
N GLY A 50 -5.94 7.84 -23.37
CA GLY A 50 -6.82 6.69 -23.49
C GLY A 50 -7.55 6.32 -22.20
N LEU A 51 -7.83 5.04 -22.00
CA LEU A 51 -8.41 4.49 -20.79
C LEU A 51 -7.29 3.98 -19.86
N LEU A 52 -7.19 4.53 -18.66
CA LEU A 52 -6.35 3.99 -17.59
C LEU A 52 -7.13 2.99 -16.74
N GLU A 53 -6.51 1.88 -16.40
CA GLU A 53 -6.98 0.90 -15.42
C GLU A 53 -6.02 0.91 -14.23
N PHE A 54 -6.55 0.89 -13.01
CA PHE A 54 -5.78 0.77 -11.77
C PHE A 54 -6.37 -0.32 -10.87
N ASP A 55 -5.60 -1.34 -10.60
CA ASP A 55 -6.01 -2.51 -9.82
C ASP A 55 -5.56 -2.46 -8.34
N GLY A 56 -5.04 -1.30 -7.89
CA GLY A 56 -4.47 -1.11 -6.55
C GLY A 56 -2.96 -1.34 -6.48
N SER A 57 -2.39 -2.03 -7.46
CA SER A 57 -0.94 -2.33 -7.54
C SER A 57 -0.28 -1.79 -8.80
N ALA A 58 -0.97 -1.85 -9.93
CA ALA A 58 -0.42 -1.50 -11.24
C ALA A 58 -1.38 -0.64 -12.05
N TRP A 59 -0.80 0.30 -12.78
CA TRP A 59 -1.48 1.11 -13.78
C TRP A 59 -1.31 0.49 -15.16
N ARG A 60 -2.41 0.42 -15.97
CA ARG A 60 -2.39 -0.04 -17.35
C ARG A 60 -3.10 0.98 -18.24
N LEU A 61 -2.47 1.37 -19.34
CA LEU A 61 -3.04 2.25 -20.35
C LEU A 61 -3.54 1.46 -21.54
N TYR A 62 -4.79 1.71 -21.93
CA TYR A 62 -5.42 1.17 -23.14
C TYR A 62 -5.73 2.32 -24.09
N GLU A 63 -4.97 2.42 -25.17
CA GLU A 63 -5.17 3.44 -26.20
C GLU A 63 -6.38 3.10 -27.09
N LEU A 64 -7.11 4.14 -27.51
CA LEU A 64 -8.10 4.02 -28.58
C LEU A 64 -7.40 3.91 -29.94
N PRO A 65 -8.04 3.33 -30.97
CA PRO A 65 -7.47 3.30 -32.33
C PRO A 65 -7.15 4.69 -32.89
N THR A 66 -7.90 5.69 -32.48
CA THR A 66 -7.70 7.10 -32.85
C THR A 66 -6.64 7.81 -32.01
N LYS A 67 -6.10 7.15 -30.98
CA LYS A 67 -5.25 7.76 -29.94
C LYS A 67 -5.87 9.01 -29.30
N GLY A 68 -7.20 9.01 -29.24
CA GLY A 68 -7.99 10.14 -28.73
C GLY A 68 -8.12 10.14 -27.20
N ILE A 69 -8.51 11.30 -26.69
CA ILE A 69 -8.80 11.51 -25.27
C ILE A 69 -10.07 10.74 -24.89
N VAL A 70 -10.07 10.02 -23.76
CA VAL A 70 -11.28 9.45 -23.17
C VAL A 70 -11.88 10.46 -22.20
N ARG A 71 -13.06 11.02 -22.58
CA ARG A 71 -13.78 12.03 -21.79
C ARG A 71 -14.85 11.46 -20.88
N ALA A 72 -15.44 10.35 -21.26
CA ALA A 72 -16.55 9.72 -20.56
C ALA A 72 -16.33 8.23 -20.42
N ILE A 73 -16.76 7.67 -19.29
CA ILE A 73 -16.76 6.24 -18.98
C ILE A 73 -18.10 5.87 -18.36
N TYR A 74 -18.65 4.74 -18.78
CA TYR A 74 -19.80 4.11 -18.17
C TYR A 74 -19.59 2.60 -18.15
N ILE A 75 -19.78 1.95 -17.01
CA ILE A 75 -19.65 0.49 -16.88
C ILE A 75 -21.06 -0.08 -16.73
N SER A 76 -21.42 -1.02 -17.63
CA SER A 76 -22.70 -1.69 -17.59
C SER A 76 -22.68 -2.93 -16.70
N GLU A 77 -23.86 -3.41 -16.31
CA GLU A 77 -24.01 -4.60 -15.47
C GLU A 77 -23.39 -5.88 -16.08
N ASP A 78 -23.27 -5.95 -17.42
CA ASP A 78 -22.58 -7.05 -18.11
C ASP A 78 -21.05 -6.90 -18.17
N GLY A 79 -20.49 -5.91 -17.46
CA GLY A 79 -19.06 -5.65 -17.32
C GLY A 79 -18.40 -4.99 -18.53
N ARG A 80 -19.16 -4.50 -19.53
CA ARG A 80 -18.61 -3.70 -20.62
C ARG A 80 -18.29 -2.29 -20.16
N ILE A 81 -17.11 -1.80 -20.53
CA ILE A 81 -16.64 -0.46 -20.18
C ILE A 81 -16.83 0.43 -21.40
N TYR A 82 -17.93 1.18 -21.42
CA TYR A 82 -18.22 2.13 -22.49
C TYR A 82 -17.37 3.38 -22.32
N VAL A 83 -16.79 3.85 -23.43
CA VAL A 83 -15.93 5.05 -23.45
C VAL A 83 -16.33 5.97 -24.60
N GLY A 84 -16.14 7.27 -24.34
CA GLY A 84 -16.42 8.32 -25.30
C GLY A 84 -15.21 9.23 -25.52
N SER A 85 -14.98 9.58 -26.79
CA SER A 85 -13.87 10.40 -27.28
C SER A 85 -14.34 11.38 -28.35
N TYR A 86 -13.42 12.05 -29.02
CA TYR A 86 -13.71 12.92 -30.16
C TYR A 86 -14.06 12.08 -31.39
N GLU A 87 -15.30 12.16 -31.85
CA GLU A 87 -15.87 11.42 -32.97
C GLU A 87 -15.56 9.91 -32.93
N GLU A 88 -15.33 9.37 -31.73
CA GLU A 88 -15.10 7.95 -31.50
C GLU A 88 -15.73 7.55 -30.18
N PHE A 89 -16.44 6.44 -30.18
CA PHE A 89 -17.03 5.83 -29.00
C PHE A 89 -17.24 4.33 -29.19
N GLY A 90 -17.23 3.62 -28.09
CA GLY A 90 -17.34 2.17 -28.10
C GLY A 90 -17.25 1.61 -26.72
N TYR A 91 -16.83 0.38 -26.63
CA TYR A 91 -16.65 -0.29 -25.33
C TYR A 91 -15.44 -1.20 -25.33
N PHE A 92 -14.87 -1.37 -24.16
CA PHE A 92 -13.88 -2.40 -23.87
C PHE A 92 -14.55 -3.63 -23.27
N VAL A 93 -14.02 -4.81 -23.64
CA VAL A 93 -14.38 -6.11 -23.07
C VAL A 93 -13.11 -6.74 -22.51
N ARG A 94 -13.23 -7.37 -21.37
CA ARG A 94 -12.12 -8.08 -20.75
C ARG A 94 -11.88 -9.40 -21.48
N THR A 95 -10.63 -9.60 -21.87
CA THR A 95 -10.18 -10.83 -22.52
C THR A 95 -9.89 -11.92 -21.49
N PRO A 96 -9.76 -13.19 -21.91
CA PRO A 96 -9.34 -14.28 -21.03
C PRO A 96 -7.93 -14.09 -20.40
N TYR A 97 -7.14 -13.14 -20.91
CA TYR A 97 -5.81 -12.78 -20.39
C TYR A 97 -5.86 -11.61 -19.38
N ASP A 98 -7.04 -11.29 -18.88
CA ASP A 98 -7.31 -10.14 -17.98
C ASP A 98 -6.86 -8.77 -18.53
N THR A 99 -6.77 -8.65 -19.87
CA THR A 99 -6.55 -7.39 -20.60
C THR A 99 -7.84 -6.90 -21.23
N LEU A 100 -7.88 -5.63 -21.63
CA LEU A 100 -9.05 -5.04 -22.27
C LEU A 100 -8.88 -4.97 -23.79
N GLN A 101 -9.94 -5.32 -24.53
CA GLN A 101 -10.03 -5.21 -25.99
C GLN A 101 -11.11 -4.21 -26.36
N TYR A 102 -10.76 -3.23 -27.19
CA TYR A 102 -11.69 -2.21 -27.64
C TYR A 102 -12.55 -2.64 -28.84
N HIS A 103 -13.83 -2.25 -28.82
CA HIS A 103 -14.80 -2.43 -29.90
C HIS A 103 -15.44 -1.09 -30.21
N SER A 104 -15.14 -0.53 -31.39
CA SER A 104 -15.73 0.71 -31.87
C SER A 104 -17.20 0.55 -32.24
N LEU A 105 -18.02 1.51 -31.83
CA LEU A 105 -19.43 1.62 -32.22
C LEU A 105 -19.67 2.64 -33.34
N LYS A 106 -18.68 3.46 -33.68
CA LYS A 106 -18.77 4.50 -34.70
C LYS A 106 -19.31 3.95 -36.01
N ASN A 107 -18.82 2.81 -36.48
CA ASN A 107 -19.23 2.18 -37.72
C ASN A 107 -20.66 1.60 -37.70
N LYS A 108 -21.30 1.52 -36.53
CA LYS A 108 -22.70 1.09 -36.37
C LYS A 108 -23.70 2.25 -36.53
N VAL A 109 -23.22 3.49 -36.59
CA VAL A 109 -24.04 4.69 -36.79
C VAL A 109 -24.35 4.79 -38.29
N LYS A 110 -25.64 4.81 -38.63
CA LYS A 110 -26.12 4.94 -40.01
C LYS A 110 -26.71 6.33 -40.22
N ASP A 111 -26.58 6.82 -41.46
CA ASP A 111 -27.21 8.07 -41.91
C ASP A 111 -26.95 9.29 -41.03
N PHE A 112 -25.76 9.38 -40.45
CA PHE A 112 -25.34 10.48 -39.58
C PHE A 112 -23.95 11.01 -39.98
N VAL A 113 -23.83 12.34 -40.09
CA VAL A 113 -22.57 13.02 -40.36
C VAL A 113 -22.06 13.64 -39.08
N PHE A 114 -20.88 13.23 -38.65
CA PHE A 114 -20.22 13.79 -37.47
C PHE A 114 -19.73 15.22 -37.76
N HIS A 115 -19.91 16.12 -36.78
CA HIS A 115 -19.45 17.52 -36.82
C HIS A 115 -18.90 17.91 -35.43
N ASN A 116 -17.65 17.59 -35.15
CA ASN A 116 -17.00 17.89 -33.88
C ASN A 116 -17.75 17.28 -32.68
N ASP A 117 -18.27 16.07 -32.84
CA ASP A 117 -19.00 15.37 -31.78
C ASP A 117 -18.03 14.73 -30.77
N GLU A 118 -17.61 15.48 -29.79
CA GLU A 118 -16.84 14.98 -28.65
C GLU A 118 -17.80 14.46 -27.58
N ILE A 119 -17.64 13.22 -27.16
CA ILE A 119 -18.55 12.56 -26.20
C ILE A 119 -18.12 12.92 -24.77
N TRP A 120 -18.98 13.64 -24.06
CA TRP A 120 -18.72 14.15 -22.71
C TRP A 120 -19.37 13.36 -21.58
N ASP A 121 -20.51 12.72 -21.81
CA ASP A 121 -21.18 11.87 -20.84
C ASP A 121 -21.76 10.62 -21.51
N ILE A 122 -21.86 9.55 -20.73
CA ILE A 122 -22.46 8.27 -21.11
C ILE A 122 -23.39 7.81 -20.00
N ALA A 123 -24.59 7.38 -20.34
CA ALA A 123 -25.55 6.84 -19.39
C ALA A 123 -26.37 5.70 -20.00
N CYS A 124 -26.93 4.84 -19.15
CA CYS A 124 -27.94 3.87 -19.57
C CYS A 124 -29.33 4.45 -19.32
N VAL A 125 -30.04 4.82 -20.37
CA VAL A 125 -31.37 5.41 -20.33
C VAL A 125 -32.36 4.40 -20.89
N GLN A 126 -33.30 3.91 -20.07
CA GLN A 126 -34.34 2.94 -20.47
C GLN A 126 -33.78 1.69 -21.18
N GLY A 127 -32.59 1.21 -20.76
CA GLY A 127 -31.93 0.02 -21.31
C GLY A 127 -31.09 0.26 -22.57
N GLU A 128 -31.02 1.49 -23.08
CA GLU A 128 -30.11 1.89 -24.17
C GLU A 128 -28.91 2.67 -23.61
N ILE A 129 -27.74 2.45 -24.15
CA ILE A 129 -26.55 3.23 -23.82
C ILE A 129 -26.56 4.51 -24.65
N VAL A 130 -26.60 5.65 -23.97
CA VAL A 130 -26.66 6.98 -24.59
C VAL A 130 -25.31 7.65 -24.46
N PHE A 131 -24.69 7.99 -25.59
CA PHE A 131 -23.49 8.81 -25.67
C PHE A 131 -23.89 10.24 -26.01
N GLN A 132 -23.47 11.18 -25.15
CA GLN A 132 -23.81 12.59 -25.31
C GLN A 132 -22.61 13.41 -25.79
N SER A 133 -22.74 14.11 -26.91
CA SER A 133 -21.93 15.26 -27.29
C SER A 133 -22.68 16.55 -27.01
N PHE A 134 -22.01 17.72 -27.17
CA PHE A 134 -22.72 19.03 -27.08
C PHE A 134 -23.74 19.24 -28.20
N GLY A 135 -23.62 18.55 -29.31
CA GLY A 135 -24.48 18.68 -30.46
C GLY A 135 -25.40 17.50 -30.78
N SER A 136 -25.15 16.35 -30.16
CA SER A 136 -25.81 15.12 -30.58
C SER A 136 -25.96 14.12 -29.45
N LEU A 137 -26.92 13.23 -29.59
CA LEU A 137 -27.09 12.03 -28.77
C LEU A 137 -27.03 10.79 -29.66
N PHE A 138 -26.31 9.77 -29.20
CA PHE A 138 -26.18 8.49 -29.88
C PHE A 138 -26.73 7.38 -28.99
N PHE A 139 -27.79 6.70 -29.45
CA PHE A 139 -28.49 5.65 -28.70
C PHE A 139 -28.05 4.28 -29.22
N TYR A 140 -27.41 3.51 -28.36
CA TYR A 140 -26.99 2.13 -28.67
C TYR A 140 -27.89 1.10 -27.98
N ASN A 141 -28.61 0.31 -28.79
CA ASN A 141 -29.57 -0.71 -28.31
C ASN A 141 -28.99 -2.14 -28.26
N GLY A 142 -27.67 -2.30 -28.33
CA GLY A 142 -26.97 -3.58 -28.39
C GLY A 142 -26.57 -4.00 -29.82
N ASN A 143 -27.32 -3.60 -30.85
CA ASN A 143 -27.10 -3.99 -32.23
C ASN A 143 -26.70 -2.83 -33.16
N SER A 144 -27.39 -1.73 -33.07
CA SER A 144 -27.21 -0.54 -33.92
C SER A 144 -27.14 0.71 -33.08
N VAL A 145 -26.57 1.77 -33.67
CA VAL A 145 -26.52 3.10 -33.06
C VAL A 145 -27.34 4.05 -33.89
N GLU A 146 -28.25 4.77 -33.25
CA GLU A 146 -29.01 5.87 -33.85
C GLU A 146 -28.45 7.21 -33.36
N GLY A 147 -28.03 8.06 -34.26
CA GLY A 147 -27.54 9.41 -33.96
C GLY A 147 -28.63 10.47 -34.18
N ILE A 148 -28.87 11.28 -33.15
CA ILE A 148 -29.86 12.36 -33.19
C ILE A 148 -29.16 13.70 -32.98
N ARG A 149 -29.27 14.63 -33.95
CA ARG A 149 -28.79 16.00 -33.85
C ARG A 149 -29.72 16.81 -32.95
N MET A 150 -29.19 17.39 -31.91
CA MET A 150 -29.98 18.13 -30.94
C MET A 150 -30.10 19.60 -31.29
N LYS A 151 -31.36 20.09 -31.29
CA LYS A 151 -31.62 21.55 -31.41
C LYS A 151 -31.23 22.32 -30.13
N ASN A 152 -31.40 21.67 -28.99
CA ASN A 152 -31.05 22.18 -27.67
C ASN A 152 -29.74 21.55 -27.26
N LEU A 153 -28.64 22.33 -27.28
CA LEU A 153 -27.29 21.84 -27.00
C LEU A 153 -27.15 21.37 -25.56
N PRO A 154 -27.05 20.06 -25.27
CA PRO A 154 -26.86 19.56 -23.91
C PRO A 154 -25.45 19.88 -23.41
N LEU A 155 -25.34 20.38 -22.17
CA LEU A 155 -24.07 20.64 -21.51
C LEU A 155 -23.55 19.38 -20.79
N ASN A 156 -24.44 18.72 -20.05
CA ASN A 156 -24.16 17.52 -19.29
C ASN A 156 -25.41 16.65 -19.14
N LEU A 157 -25.19 15.41 -18.74
CA LEU A 157 -26.21 14.43 -18.42
C LEU A 157 -25.96 13.86 -17.03
N PHE A 158 -26.97 13.83 -16.16
CA PHE A 158 -26.86 13.19 -14.87
C PHE A 158 -28.18 12.51 -14.46
N GLN A 159 -28.07 11.50 -13.61
CA GLN A 159 -29.19 10.70 -13.15
C GLN A 159 -29.42 10.86 -11.65
N VAL A 160 -30.67 11.04 -11.24
CA VAL A 160 -31.08 10.99 -9.83
C VAL A 160 -32.28 10.05 -9.71
N GLY A 161 -32.14 8.96 -8.99
CA GLY A 161 -33.12 7.87 -8.99
C GLY A 161 -33.32 7.32 -10.39
N ASN A 162 -34.56 7.27 -10.86
CA ASN A 162 -34.92 6.80 -12.22
C ASN A 162 -35.03 7.94 -13.24
N THR A 163 -34.72 9.19 -12.84
CA THR A 163 -34.90 10.35 -13.71
C THR A 163 -33.58 10.82 -14.26
N PHE A 164 -33.52 11.02 -15.57
CA PHE A 164 -32.35 11.58 -16.27
C PHE A 164 -32.57 13.04 -16.57
N TYR A 165 -31.62 13.82 -16.14
CA TYR A 165 -31.62 15.29 -16.30
C TYR A 165 -30.52 15.69 -17.28
N SER A 166 -30.77 16.73 -18.06
CA SER A 166 -29.78 17.34 -18.92
C SER A 166 -29.84 18.86 -18.79
N GLN A 167 -28.73 19.50 -18.49
CA GLN A 167 -28.60 20.95 -18.54
C GLN A 167 -28.38 21.38 -19.96
N ARG A 168 -29.15 22.36 -20.44
CA ARG A 168 -28.90 23.02 -21.76
C ARG A 168 -27.85 24.11 -21.60
N ILE A 169 -26.95 24.22 -22.58
CA ILE A 169 -25.97 25.32 -22.63
C ILE A 169 -26.73 26.67 -22.68
N ASN A 170 -26.50 27.55 -21.71
CA ASN A 170 -27.18 28.82 -21.52
C ASN A 170 -28.73 28.74 -21.48
N GLY A 171 -29.25 27.58 -21.07
CA GLY A 171 -30.69 27.32 -20.97
C GLY A 171 -31.11 26.75 -19.65
N GLY A 172 -32.36 26.29 -19.56
CA GLY A 172 -32.90 25.60 -18.39
C GLY A 172 -32.42 24.17 -18.21
N LEU A 173 -32.93 23.52 -17.18
CA LEU A 173 -32.77 22.11 -16.91
C LEU A 173 -33.88 21.32 -17.58
N TYR A 174 -33.51 20.27 -18.27
CA TYR A 174 -34.40 19.38 -19.02
C TYR A 174 -34.45 17.99 -18.40
N VAL A 175 -35.53 17.27 -18.63
CA VAL A 175 -35.72 15.87 -18.27
C VAL A 175 -35.98 15.04 -19.54
N PHE A 176 -35.44 13.82 -19.54
CA PHE A 176 -35.72 12.88 -20.62
C PHE A 176 -37.13 12.30 -20.48
N ALA A 177 -37.92 12.42 -21.55
CA ALA A 177 -39.23 11.78 -21.73
C ALA A 177 -39.19 10.89 -22.98
N GLY A 178 -38.73 9.66 -22.82
CA GLY A 178 -38.34 8.81 -23.95
C GLY A 178 -37.07 9.33 -24.60
N ARG A 179 -37.10 9.59 -25.93
CA ARG A 179 -35.98 10.18 -26.68
C ARG A 179 -36.07 11.70 -26.82
N GLU A 180 -37.07 12.32 -26.22
CA GLU A 180 -37.25 13.76 -26.23
C GLU A 180 -36.81 14.37 -24.90
N MET A 181 -36.31 15.61 -24.95
CA MET A 181 -35.99 16.40 -23.77
C MET A 181 -37.03 17.48 -23.58
N LYS A 182 -37.68 17.52 -22.41
CA LYS A 182 -38.65 18.53 -22.02
C LYS A 182 -38.06 19.45 -20.96
N GLU A 183 -38.23 20.75 -21.12
CA GLU A 183 -37.79 21.71 -20.11
C GLU A 183 -38.57 21.49 -18.81
N LEU A 184 -37.85 21.28 -17.72
CA LEU A 184 -38.39 21.05 -16.36
C LEU A 184 -38.35 22.33 -15.54
N ILE A 185 -37.22 23.03 -15.56
CA ILE A 185 -36.92 24.18 -14.73
C ILE A 185 -36.21 25.25 -15.59
N PRO A 186 -36.71 26.49 -15.66
CA PRO A 186 -36.04 27.55 -16.36
C PRO A 186 -34.77 28.01 -15.65
N ARG A 187 -33.73 28.42 -16.37
CA ARG A 187 -32.43 28.84 -15.84
C ARG A 187 -32.52 29.91 -14.74
N LYS A 188 -33.49 30.84 -14.86
CA LYS A 188 -33.74 31.90 -13.88
C LYS A 188 -34.00 31.38 -12.45
N ALA A 189 -34.57 30.18 -12.33
CA ALA A 189 -34.82 29.57 -10.99
C ALA A 189 -33.51 29.25 -10.27
N PHE A 190 -32.42 29.14 -10.97
CA PHE A 190 -31.06 28.91 -10.46
C PHE A 190 -30.18 30.16 -10.45
N GLY A 191 -30.76 31.35 -10.46
CA GLY A 191 -30.02 32.62 -10.51
C GLY A 191 -29.22 32.81 -11.79
N ASP A 192 -29.78 32.36 -12.92
CA ASP A 192 -29.16 32.38 -14.25
C ASP A 192 -27.82 31.60 -14.35
N SER A 193 -27.67 30.59 -13.50
CA SER A 193 -26.51 29.69 -13.49
C SER A 193 -26.86 28.32 -14.08
N ASP A 194 -25.87 27.62 -14.65
CA ASP A 194 -26.01 26.28 -15.20
C ASP A 194 -25.92 25.24 -14.07
N VAL A 195 -26.76 24.20 -14.06
CA VAL A 195 -26.70 23.05 -13.16
C VAL A 195 -25.65 22.08 -13.65
N LEU A 196 -24.66 21.76 -12.80
CA LEU A 196 -23.55 20.88 -13.16
C LEU A 196 -23.62 19.50 -12.51
N ALA A 197 -24.39 19.35 -11.45
CA ALA A 197 -24.65 18.06 -10.80
C ALA A 197 -26.01 18.07 -10.11
N GLY A 198 -26.66 16.91 -10.07
CA GLY A 198 -27.85 16.65 -9.27
C GLY A 198 -27.63 15.42 -8.39
N LEU A 199 -27.99 15.51 -7.12
CA LEU A 199 -27.77 14.48 -6.12
C LEU A 199 -29.04 14.21 -5.31
N PRO A 200 -29.27 13.00 -4.81
CA PRO A 200 -30.38 12.70 -3.93
C PRO A 200 -30.33 13.53 -2.63
N TYR A 201 -31.48 14.02 -2.17
CA TYR A 201 -31.63 14.69 -0.90
C TYR A 201 -33.04 14.39 -0.32
N ASP A 202 -33.16 13.35 0.47
CA ASP A 202 -34.43 12.79 0.93
C ASP A 202 -35.43 12.58 -0.23
N ASP A 203 -36.55 13.28 -0.22
CA ASP A 203 -37.58 13.33 -1.26
C ASP A 203 -37.33 14.40 -2.34
N ALA A 204 -36.21 15.14 -2.24
CA ALA A 204 -35.83 16.21 -3.16
C ALA A 204 -34.60 15.84 -4.00
N VAL A 205 -34.27 16.69 -4.95
CA VAL A 205 -33.00 16.67 -5.70
C VAL A 205 -32.19 17.90 -5.31
N LEU A 206 -30.99 17.68 -4.77
CA LEU A 206 -30.02 18.74 -4.54
C LEU A 206 -29.24 19.01 -5.84
N MET A 207 -29.37 20.18 -6.36
CA MET A 207 -28.76 20.61 -7.61
C MET A 207 -27.65 21.62 -7.34
N PHE A 208 -26.42 21.28 -7.78
CA PHE A 208 -25.29 22.21 -7.71
C PHE A 208 -25.13 22.99 -9.00
N THR A 209 -25.06 24.29 -8.84
CA THR A 209 -24.90 25.23 -9.97
C THR A 209 -23.47 25.71 -10.07
N ARG A 210 -23.09 26.22 -11.26
CA ARG A 210 -21.73 26.68 -11.58
C ARG A 210 -21.17 27.68 -10.55
N ASN A 211 -21.99 28.69 -10.13
CA ASN A 211 -21.53 29.81 -9.30
C ASN A 211 -22.58 30.35 -8.31
N GLN A 212 -23.70 29.64 -8.11
CA GLN A 212 -24.72 30.02 -7.15
C GLN A 212 -24.87 29.01 -6.01
N GLY A 213 -23.99 27.99 -5.92
CA GLY A 213 -24.06 26.96 -4.91
C GLY A 213 -25.18 25.96 -5.13
N GLY A 214 -25.77 25.44 -4.05
CA GLY A 214 -26.78 24.40 -4.07
C GLY A 214 -28.22 24.92 -4.08
N PHE A 215 -29.11 24.14 -4.72
CA PHE A 215 -30.56 24.37 -4.73
C PHE A 215 -31.30 23.05 -4.53
N LEU A 216 -32.37 23.06 -3.75
CA LEU A 216 -33.26 21.92 -3.58
C LEU A 216 -34.43 22.05 -4.54
N TYR A 217 -34.64 21.00 -5.33
CA TYR A 217 -35.81 20.86 -6.17
C TYR A 217 -36.77 19.82 -5.60
N ARG A 218 -38.01 20.25 -5.28
CA ARG A 218 -39.06 19.39 -4.76
C ARG A 218 -40.40 19.83 -5.34
N ASP A 219 -41.15 18.92 -5.93
CA ASP A 219 -42.54 19.14 -6.41
C ASP A 219 -42.70 20.42 -7.27
N GLY A 220 -41.77 20.67 -8.17
CA GLY A 220 -41.82 21.85 -9.04
C GLY A 220 -41.32 23.16 -8.42
N ARG A 221 -40.85 23.13 -7.17
CA ARG A 221 -40.31 24.31 -6.47
C ARG A 221 -38.79 24.19 -6.35
N VAL A 222 -38.11 25.32 -6.49
CA VAL A 222 -36.66 25.43 -6.34
C VAL A 222 -36.39 26.37 -5.16
N GLU A 223 -35.67 25.88 -4.18
CA GLU A 223 -35.28 26.62 -2.98
C GLU A 223 -33.75 26.62 -2.83
N LYS A 224 -33.19 27.72 -2.33
CA LYS A 224 -31.78 27.81 -2.04
C LYS A 224 -31.40 26.84 -0.91
N TRP A 225 -30.34 26.07 -1.11
CA TRP A 225 -29.72 25.28 -0.05
C TRP A 225 -28.50 26.06 0.48
N GLU A 226 -28.69 26.67 1.64
CA GLU A 226 -27.69 27.51 2.30
C GLU A 226 -26.55 26.67 2.86
N THR A 227 -25.30 27.13 2.64
CA THR A 227 -24.11 26.43 3.13
C THR A 227 -23.08 27.41 3.71
N GLU A 228 -22.18 26.90 4.57
CA GLU A 228 -21.03 27.67 5.05
C GLU A 228 -20.04 28.03 3.92
N CYS A 229 -20.17 27.39 2.74
CA CYS A 229 -19.29 27.56 1.61
C CYS A 229 -19.88 28.41 0.47
N ASP A 230 -21.03 29.05 0.63
CA ASP A 230 -21.71 29.77 -0.44
C ASP A 230 -20.88 30.91 -1.03
N ASP A 231 -20.13 31.66 -0.20
CA ASP A 231 -19.23 32.72 -0.67
C ASP A 231 -18.06 32.15 -1.47
N ILE A 232 -17.57 30.98 -1.08
CA ILE A 232 -16.52 30.26 -1.76
C ILE A 232 -17.01 29.77 -3.11
N PHE A 233 -18.20 29.18 -3.17
CA PHE A 233 -18.79 28.65 -4.40
C PHE A 233 -19.17 29.76 -5.40
N ARG A 234 -19.44 30.96 -4.92
CA ARG A 234 -19.58 32.14 -5.81
C ARG A 234 -18.28 32.59 -6.43
N LYS A 235 -17.18 32.46 -5.68
CA LYS A 235 -15.83 32.90 -6.11
C LYS A 235 -15.12 31.82 -6.92
N HIS A 236 -15.24 30.57 -6.52
CA HIS A 236 -14.56 29.41 -7.10
C HIS A 236 -15.60 28.52 -7.78
N THR A 237 -15.63 28.55 -9.09
CA THR A 237 -16.62 27.82 -9.90
C THR A 237 -16.73 26.36 -9.52
N ILE A 238 -17.94 25.90 -9.16
CA ILE A 238 -18.23 24.46 -8.98
C ILE A 238 -18.12 23.78 -10.35
N ASN A 239 -17.55 22.60 -10.40
CA ASN A 239 -17.48 21.79 -11.60
C ASN A 239 -18.23 20.45 -11.46
N ARG A 240 -18.06 19.77 -10.33
CA ARG A 240 -18.67 18.46 -10.08
C ARG A 240 -19.09 18.34 -8.62
N ALA A 241 -20.04 17.46 -8.35
CA ALA A 241 -20.39 17.05 -7.00
C ALA A 241 -20.79 15.58 -6.98
N VAL A 242 -20.52 14.92 -5.86
CA VAL A 242 -20.94 13.52 -5.58
C VAL A 242 -21.48 13.44 -4.16
N MET A 243 -22.33 12.45 -3.91
CA MET A 243 -22.79 12.10 -2.59
C MET A 243 -22.06 10.86 -2.09
N THR A 244 -21.62 10.89 -0.86
CA THR A 244 -21.04 9.74 -0.17
C THR A 244 -22.12 8.81 0.36
N LYS A 245 -21.77 7.57 0.71
CA LYS A 245 -22.73 6.58 1.24
C LYS A 245 -23.33 6.97 2.60
N ASP A 246 -22.63 7.80 3.35
CA ASP A 246 -23.07 8.40 4.62
C ASP A 246 -23.78 9.75 4.45
N SER A 247 -24.22 10.05 3.23
CA SER A 247 -25.02 11.23 2.87
C SER A 247 -24.31 12.58 3.08
N CYS A 248 -23.00 12.63 2.93
CA CYS A 248 -22.26 13.87 2.79
C CYS A 248 -22.17 14.28 1.32
N TYR A 249 -22.09 15.56 1.06
CA TYR A 249 -21.98 16.13 -0.29
C TYR A 249 -20.58 16.64 -0.54
N VAL A 250 -19.90 16.03 -1.50
CA VAL A 250 -18.52 16.38 -1.87
C VAL A 250 -18.55 17.19 -3.15
N VAL A 251 -18.07 18.44 -3.09
CA VAL A 251 -18.13 19.42 -4.17
C VAL A 251 -16.73 19.75 -4.63
N GLY A 252 -16.45 19.58 -5.91
CA GLY A 252 -15.18 19.92 -6.56
C GLY A 252 -15.30 21.23 -7.34
N THR A 253 -14.30 22.08 -7.15
CA THR A 253 -14.19 23.40 -7.81
C THR A 253 -13.12 23.42 -8.90
N ILE A 254 -13.13 24.48 -9.70
CA ILE A 254 -12.09 24.70 -10.73
C ILE A 254 -10.80 25.28 -10.15
N SER A 255 -10.85 26.02 -9.04
CA SER A 255 -9.68 26.80 -8.61
C SER A 255 -9.32 26.71 -7.12
N ASP A 256 -10.10 25.94 -6.31
CA ASP A 256 -9.84 25.86 -4.87
C ASP A 256 -10.09 24.46 -4.29
N GLY A 257 -10.00 23.42 -5.11
CA GLY A 257 -10.05 22.02 -4.66
C GLY A 257 -11.43 21.52 -4.32
N ILE A 258 -11.56 20.77 -3.23
CA ILE A 258 -12.69 19.91 -2.87
C ILE A 258 -13.21 20.26 -1.48
N TYR A 259 -14.53 20.27 -1.32
CA TYR A 259 -15.25 20.58 -0.09
C TYR A 259 -16.22 19.46 0.23
N ALA A 260 -16.22 18.94 1.44
CA ALA A 260 -17.24 18.04 1.92
C ALA A 260 -18.18 18.75 2.88
N LEU A 261 -19.46 18.64 2.62
CA LEU A 261 -20.53 19.27 3.38
C LEU A 261 -21.43 18.20 3.98
N ASP A 262 -21.92 18.44 5.18
CA ASP A 262 -22.97 17.63 5.75
C ASP A 262 -24.33 17.96 5.10
N LYS A 263 -25.35 17.21 5.47
CA LYS A 263 -26.72 17.42 4.98
C LYS A 263 -27.28 18.80 5.29
N LYS A 264 -26.75 19.50 6.32
CA LYS A 264 -27.16 20.85 6.69
C LYS A 264 -26.35 21.95 5.99
N GLY A 265 -25.42 21.60 5.11
CA GLY A 265 -24.54 22.55 4.43
C GLY A 265 -23.35 23.02 5.26
N LYS A 266 -23.09 22.37 6.41
CA LYS A 266 -21.92 22.66 7.24
C LYS A 266 -20.66 22.00 6.64
N LEU A 267 -19.53 22.72 6.65
CA LEU A 267 -18.25 22.20 6.18
C LEU A 267 -17.72 21.12 7.13
N ILE A 268 -17.44 19.93 6.58
CA ILE A 268 -16.82 18.81 7.29
C ILE A 268 -15.30 18.88 7.12
N TRP A 269 -14.83 18.95 5.85
CA TRP A 269 -13.43 19.09 5.51
C TRP A 269 -13.24 19.76 4.14
N LYS A 270 -12.03 20.30 3.97
CA LYS A 270 -11.56 20.90 2.71
C LYS A 270 -10.23 20.24 2.32
N VAL A 271 -10.06 19.97 1.02
CA VAL A 271 -8.83 19.46 0.44
C VAL A 271 -8.47 20.29 -0.79
N ASN A 272 -7.28 20.89 -0.76
CA ASN A 272 -6.72 21.69 -1.89
C ASN A 272 -5.19 21.54 -1.93
N THR A 273 -4.51 22.36 -2.70
CA THR A 273 -3.04 22.32 -2.82
C THR A 273 -2.32 22.68 -1.51
N ASP A 274 -2.98 23.35 -0.58
CA ASP A 274 -2.39 23.68 0.72
C ASP A 274 -2.30 22.45 1.64
N ASN A 275 -3.13 21.41 1.38
CA ASN A 275 -3.17 20.18 2.16
C ASN A 275 -3.11 18.91 1.28
N LYS A 276 -2.09 18.88 0.41
CA LYS A 276 -1.63 17.71 -0.36
C LYS A 276 -2.45 17.33 -1.60
N LEU A 277 -3.44 18.09 -2.03
CA LEU A 277 -3.98 17.90 -3.36
C LEU A 277 -2.96 18.38 -4.40
N GLN A 278 -2.76 17.64 -5.46
CA GLN A 278 -1.76 17.95 -6.48
C GLN A 278 -2.15 19.17 -7.34
N ASN A 279 -3.44 19.33 -7.62
CA ASN A 279 -3.98 20.41 -8.44
C ASN A 279 -5.39 20.77 -7.94
N ASN A 280 -5.74 22.06 -7.94
CA ASN A 280 -7.03 22.55 -7.46
C ASN A 280 -8.20 22.39 -8.45
N THR A 281 -7.89 22.10 -9.72
CA THR A 281 -8.91 21.94 -10.77
C THR A 281 -9.46 20.54 -10.78
N VAL A 282 -10.66 20.39 -10.24
CA VAL A 282 -11.37 19.11 -10.18
C VAL A 282 -12.18 18.90 -11.45
N LEU A 283 -11.84 17.90 -12.24
CA LEU A 283 -12.54 17.54 -13.49
C LEU A 283 -13.63 16.49 -13.26
N ARG A 284 -13.41 15.52 -12.38
CA ARG A 284 -14.40 14.51 -11.99
C ARG A 284 -14.23 14.12 -10.52
N LEU A 285 -15.34 13.75 -9.89
CA LEU A 285 -15.39 13.13 -8.57
C LEU A 285 -16.11 11.77 -8.67
N TYR A 286 -15.69 10.84 -7.86
CA TYR A 286 -16.32 9.52 -7.75
C TYR A 286 -16.22 9.01 -6.32
N CYS A 287 -17.35 8.56 -5.76
CA CYS A 287 -17.38 7.88 -4.47
C CYS A 287 -17.30 6.37 -4.71
N ASP A 288 -16.24 5.74 -4.22
CA ASP A 288 -16.01 4.32 -4.41
C ASP A 288 -16.86 3.44 -3.47
N ASP A 289 -16.75 2.13 -3.65
CA ASP A 289 -17.49 1.18 -2.83
C ASP A 289 -17.14 1.22 -1.34
N ASP A 290 -15.94 1.69 -0.99
CA ASP A 290 -15.47 1.82 0.38
C ASP A 290 -15.79 3.21 0.97
N ASN A 291 -16.62 4.01 0.29
CA ASN A 291 -17.00 5.37 0.71
C ASN A 291 -15.84 6.38 0.73
N ASN A 292 -14.81 6.14 -0.08
CA ASN A 292 -13.71 7.07 -0.30
C ASN A 292 -13.90 7.85 -1.61
N ILE A 293 -13.19 8.95 -1.77
CA ILE A 293 -13.37 9.83 -2.91
C ILE A 293 -12.16 9.74 -3.84
N TRP A 294 -12.42 9.37 -5.08
CA TRP A 294 -11.49 9.52 -6.17
C TRP A 294 -11.75 10.83 -6.90
N THR A 295 -10.68 11.53 -7.24
CA THR A 295 -10.79 12.76 -8.04
C THR A 295 -9.84 12.71 -9.22
N ALA A 296 -10.39 12.99 -10.40
CA ALA A 296 -9.65 13.26 -11.61
C ALA A 296 -9.39 14.77 -11.69
N LEU A 297 -8.15 15.14 -11.85
CA LEU A 297 -7.68 16.51 -11.82
C LEU A 297 -7.19 16.95 -13.20
N ASP A 298 -7.05 18.25 -13.38
CA ASP A 298 -6.38 18.83 -14.55
C ASP A 298 -4.92 18.35 -14.63
N GLU A 299 -4.33 18.05 -13.47
CA GLU A 299 -3.02 17.40 -13.36
C GLU A 299 -3.08 16.31 -12.29
N GLY A 300 -3.01 15.05 -12.74
CA GLY A 300 -2.97 13.88 -11.87
C GLY A 300 -4.33 13.34 -11.43
N ILE A 301 -4.26 12.41 -10.48
CA ILE A 301 -5.39 11.74 -9.84
C ILE A 301 -5.14 11.77 -8.34
N ALA A 302 -6.18 11.95 -7.53
CA ALA A 302 -6.03 11.82 -6.10
C ALA A 302 -7.10 10.89 -5.50
N TYR A 303 -6.71 10.19 -4.45
CA TYR A 303 -7.55 9.36 -3.61
C TYR A 303 -7.63 9.96 -2.21
N ILE A 304 -8.84 10.26 -1.76
CA ILE A 304 -9.13 10.89 -0.48
C ILE A 304 -9.78 9.87 0.43
N HIS A 305 -9.15 9.56 1.55
CA HIS A 305 -9.63 8.61 2.54
C HIS A 305 -10.80 9.17 3.36
N ASN A 306 -11.97 9.33 2.74
CA ASN A 306 -13.16 9.86 3.41
C ASN A 306 -13.68 8.92 4.51
N ASN A 307 -13.58 7.62 4.31
CA ASN A 307 -13.95 6.59 5.29
C ASN A 307 -12.79 6.21 6.22
N SER A 308 -12.01 7.18 6.67
CA SER A 308 -10.87 6.99 7.57
C SER A 308 -11.23 7.33 9.00
N LEU A 309 -10.57 6.65 9.95
CA LEU A 309 -10.57 7.05 11.37
C LEU A 309 -9.59 8.19 11.66
N ILE A 310 -8.76 8.55 10.65
CA ILE A 310 -7.61 9.42 10.82
C ILE A 310 -7.77 10.62 9.91
N TYR A 311 -7.74 11.78 10.53
CA TYR A 311 -7.64 13.07 9.85
C TYR A 311 -6.38 13.77 10.32
N TYR A 312 -5.77 14.56 9.49
CA TYR A 312 -4.55 15.26 9.88
C TYR A 312 -4.63 16.75 9.58
N TYR A 313 -3.81 17.51 10.27
CA TYR A 313 -3.58 18.92 10.07
C TYR A 313 -2.09 19.20 9.97
N GLU A 314 -1.68 19.76 8.84
CA GLU A 314 -0.35 20.29 8.59
C GLU A 314 -0.51 21.74 8.18
N PRO A 315 0.08 22.73 8.91
CA PRO A 315 -0.04 24.13 8.54
C PRO A 315 0.59 24.43 7.18
N PRO A 316 -0.15 25.01 6.22
CA PRO A 316 0.31 25.11 4.82
C PRO A 316 1.50 26.04 4.62
N PHE A 317 1.62 27.09 5.43
CA PHE A 317 2.62 28.16 5.22
C PHE A 317 3.69 28.24 6.31
N ARG A 318 3.61 27.48 7.36
CA ARG A 318 4.51 27.55 8.51
C ARG A 318 4.85 26.18 9.05
N LYS A 319 6.15 25.85 9.04
CA LYS A 319 6.61 24.65 9.74
C LYS A 319 6.54 24.90 11.24
N ILE A 320 5.68 24.16 11.94
CA ILE A 320 5.55 24.18 13.39
C ILE A 320 6.60 23.29 14.09
N GLY A 321 7.29 22.46 13.29
CA GLY A 321 8.30 21.53 13.78
C GLY A 321 7.70 20.31 14.47
N MET A 322 8.49 19.65 15.30
CA MET A 322 8.05 18.49 16.06
C MET A 322 7.06 18.90 17.13
N VAL A 323 5.85 18.38 17.02
CA VAL A 323 4.78 18.63 17.99
C VAL A 323 4.99 17.73 19.20
N TYR A 324 4.96 18.32 20.40
CA TYR A 324 5.11 17.60 21.65
C TYR A 324 3.78 17.42 22.38
N ASP A 325 2.89 18.42 22.25
CA ASP A 325 1.63 18.43 22.96
C ASP A 325 0.61 19.31 22.24
N VAL A 326 -0.67 19.08 22.48
CA VAL A 326 -1.78 19.84 21.91
C VAL A 326 -2.94 19.98 22.89
N LEU A 327 -3.44 21.20 23.04
CA LEU A 327 -4.65 21.48 23.81
C LEU A 327 -5.72 22.01 22.86
N VAL A 328 -6.82 21.28 22.72
CA VAL A 328 -7.96 21.67 21.89
C VAL A 328 -9.11 22.14 22.80
N ARG A 329 -9.65 23.33 22.53
CA ARG A 329 -10.84 23.89 23.20
C ARG A 329 -11.94 24.14 22.14
N GLU A 330 -13.08 24.59 22.56
CA GLU A 330 -14.25 24.76 21.65
C GLU A 330 -13.93 25.62 20.41
N ASN A 331 -13.28 26.78 20.62
CA ASN A 331 -13.05 27.77 19.56
C ASN A 331 -11.58 28.08 19.32
N GLU A 332 -10.66 27.42 20.00
CA GLU A 332 -9.23 27.66 19.87
C GLU A 332 -8.44 26.41 20.20
N ALA A 333 -7.23 26.33 19.70
CA ALA A 333 -6.28 25.28 20.08
C ALA A 333 -4.87 25.85 20.29
N TYR A 334 -4.08 25.12 21.08
CA TYR A 334 -2.67 25.42 21.29
C TYR A 334 -1.84 24.21 20.89
N ILE A 335 -0.71 24.47 20.23
CA ILE A 335 0.23 23.43 19.79
C ILE A 335 1.60 23.76 20.39
N ALA A 336 2.08 22.91 21.27
CA ALA A 336 3.41 22.98 21.84
C ALA A 336 4.39 22.19 20.96
N SER A 337 5.46 22.84 20.53
CA SER A 337 6.43 22.24 19.61
C SER A 337 7.87 22.67 19.91
N ASN A 338 8.83 22.08 19.16
CA ASN A 338 10.24 22.50 19.26
C ASN A 338 10.52 23.89 18.66
N GLN A 339 9.54 24.52 17.99
CA GLN A 339 9.66 25.86 17.41
C GLN A 339 8.92 26.93 18.22
N GLY A 340 8.11 26.53 19.19
CA GLY A 340 7.35 27.41 20.06
C GLY A 340 5.95 26.92 20.39
N LEU A 341 5.22 27.78 21.09
CA LEU A 341 3.79 27.60 21.32
C LEU A 341 2.98 28.33 20.23
N TYR A 342 2.17 27.58 19.49
CA TYR A 342 1.28 28.13 18.47
C TYR A 342 -0.15 28.17 18.99
N TRP A 343 -0.86 29.24 18.64
CA TRP A 343 -2.29 29.40 18.88
C TRP A 343 -3.07 29.35 17.58
N LEU A 344 -4.11 28.56 17.56
CA LEU A 344 -5.00 28.39 16.41
C LEU A 344 -6.37 28.90 16.75
N LYS A 345 -6.87 29.79 15.91
CA LYS A 345 -8.24 30.29 15.97
C LYS A 345 -8.71 30.73 14.58
N ASP A 346 -9.97 30.48 14.27
CA ASP A 346 -10.60 30.89 13.01
C ASP A 346 -9.76 30.51 11.77
N GLY A 347 -9.15 29.31 11.78
CA GLY A 347 -8.32 28.77 10.69
C GLY A 347 -6.93 29.42 10.58
N LYS A 348 -6.55 30.32 11.50
CA LYS A 348 -5.22 30.95 11.51
C LYS A 348 -4.35 30.33 12.58
N THR A 349 -3.08 30.10 12.22
CA THR A 349 -2.05 29.58 13.12
C THR A 349 -1.03 30.67 13.38
N GLU A 350 -0.91 31.10 14.61
CA GLU A 350 -0.03 32.18 15.03
C GLU A 350 0.88 31.74 16.16
N LEU A 351 2.16 32.14 16.13
CA LEU A 351 3.09 31.91 17.21
C LEU A 351 2.79 32.86 18.37
N VAL A 352 2.68 32.33 19.58
CA VAL A 352 2.48 33.16 20.77
C VAL A 352 3.75 33.99 21.01
N PRO A 353 3.68 35.35 21.02
CA PRO A 353 4.83 36.19 21.15
C PRO A 353 5.63 35.94 22.45
N GLY A 354 6.96 35.81 22.33
CA GLY A 354 7.84 35.52 23.43
C GLY A 354 8.02 34.05 23.79
N LEU A 355 7.23 33.16 23.17
CA LEU A 355 7.29 31.70 23.35
C LEU A 355 7.83 30.99 22.10
N GLU A 356 8.81 31.61 21.44
CA GLU A 356 9.67 30.97 20.46
C GLU A 356 10.63 30.00 21.18
N GLU A 357 11.09 28.95 20.56
CA GLU A 357 11.88 27.83 21.11
C GLU A 357 10.97 26.71 21.64
N GLN A 358 11.54 25.75 22.35
CA GLN A 358 10.80 24.58 22.79
C GLN A 358 9.72 24.88 23.82
N ALA A 359 8.48 24.66 23.44
CA ALA A 359 7.34 24.50 24.33
C ALA A 359 7.11 23.00 24.53
N TRP A 360 7.23 22.51 25.76
CA TRP A 360 7.26 21.08 26.06
C TRP A 360 5.90 20.47 26.29
N PHE A 361 4.99 21.23 26.91
CA PHE A 361 3.62 20.86 27.15
C PHE A 361 2.72 22.09 27.12
N VAL A 362 1.44 21.88 26.87
CA VAL A 362 0.36 22.85 27.07
C VAL A 362 -0.83 22.12 27.66
N ASP A 363 -1.28 22.49 28.84
CA ASP A 363 -2.35 21.82 29.53
C ASP A 363 -3.26 22.78 30.29
N GLU A 364 -4.48 22.36 30.57
CA GLU A 364 -5.49 23.16 31.25
C GLU A 364 -5.78 22.58 32.65
N TRP A 365 -5.42 23.37 33.67
CA TRP A 365 -5.68 23.04 35.06
C TRP A 365 -6.66 24.05 35.69
N GLY A 366 -7.83 23.59 36.01
CA GLY A 366 -8.93 24.47 36.41
C GLY A 366 -9.39 25.34 35.23
N LYS A 367 -9.20 26.66 35.36
CA LYS A 367 -9.49 27.63 34.29
C LYS A 367 -8.24 28.21 33.65
N GLN A 368 -7.09 27.75 34.04
CA GLN A 368 -5.79 28.28 33.63
C GLN A 368 -5.10 27.36 32.63
N ILE A 369 -4.57 27.95 31.56
CA ILE A 369 -3.77 27.22 30.58
C ILE A 369 -2.30 27.46 30.94
N PHE A 370 -1.57 26.38 31.17
CA PHE A 370 -0.15 26.37 31.42
C PHE A 370 0.64 25.95 30.18
N CYS A 371 1.76 26.59 29.95
CA CYS A 371 2.75 26.17 28.98
C CYS A 371 4.10 26.04 29.64
N GLY A 372 4.64 24.82 29.62
CA GLY A 372 6.02 24.58 30.01
C GLY A 372 6.93 24.83 28.83
N HIS A 373 7.91 25.72 29.04
CA HIS A 373 8.76 26.24 27.98
C HIS A 373 10.24 26.26 28.44
N ASN A 374 11.18 26.36 27.47
CA ASN A 374 12.60 26.50 27.78
C ASN A 374 12.91 27.66 28.75
N LYS A 375 12.18 28.76 28.58
CA LYS A 375 12.37 29.99 29.36
C LYS A 375 11.76 29.96 30.77
N GLY A 376 10.88 28.98 31.03
CA GLY A 376 10.11 28.87 32.26
C GLY A 376 8.72 28.39 32.02
N THR A 377 7.81 28.56 32.98
CA THR A 377 6.40 28.16 32.84
C THR A 377 5.48 29.37 32.79
N PHE A 378 4.53 29.35 31.86
CA PHE A 378 3.70 30.51 31.56
C PHE A 378 2.22 30.18 31.68
N PHE A 379 1.42 31.18 32.08
CA PHE A 379 -0.01 31.21 31.83
C PHE A 379 -0.29 31.78 30.45
N ILE A 380 -1.21 31.14 29.74
CA ILE A 380 -1.58 31.47 28.36
C ILE A 380 -3.04 31.91 28.28
N SER A 381 -3.31 32.94 27.47
CA SER A 381 -4.66 33.37 27.10
C SER A 381 -4.62 34.01 25.71
N GLY A 382 -5.04 33.26 24.69
CA GLY A 382 -4.88 33.64 23.28
C GLY A 382 -3.41 33.86 22.95
N LEU A 383 -3.06 35.00 22.38
CA LEU A 383 -1.66 35.39 22.06
C LEU A 383 -0.92 36.01 23.23
N LYS A 384 -1.51 36.09 24.45
CA LYS A 384 -0.86 36.66 25.62
C LYS A 384 -0.24 35.57 26.48
N SER A 385 0.97 35.79 26.95
CA SER A 385 1.66 34.93 27.89
C SER A 385 2.10 35.71 29.13
N LYS A 386 2.03 35.07 30.30
CA LYS A 386 2.51 35.63 31.58
C LYS A 386 3.41 34.61 32.24
N LEU A 387 4.66 35.00 32.52
CA LEU A 387 5.60 34.15 33.25
C LEU A 387 5.10 33.90 34.68
N VAL A 388 5.03 32.61 35.07
CA VAL A 388 4.60 32.14 36.40
C VAL A 388 5.80 31.65 37.19
N SER A 389 6.70 30.90 36.53
CA SER A 389 7.96 30.42 37.11
C SER A 389 9.08 30.66 36.11
N ASP A 390 10.19 31.23 36.60
CA ASP A 390 11.41 31.46 35.81
C ASP A 390 12.35 30.24 35.81
N VAL A 391 11.92 29.12 36.42
CA VAL A 391 12.66 27.86 36.40
C VAL A 391 12.64 27.29 35.00
N LYS A 392 13.80 27.22 34.39
CA LYS A 392 13.94 26.83 33.00
C LYS A 392 13.55 25.40 32.71
N GLY A 393 12.87 25.19 31.56
CA GLY A 393 12.59 23.88 31.04
C GLY A 393 11.48 23.14 31.75
N GLY A 394 10.30 23.75 31.92
CA GLY A 394 9.09 23.04 32.33
C GLY A 394 8.75 21.96 31.33
N MET A 395 8.98 20.68 31.70
CA MET A 395 8.88 19.55 30.74
C MET A 395 7.60 18.73 30.88
N CYS A 396 7.06 18.65 32.07
CA CYS A 396 5.82 17.93 32.40
C CYS A 396 5.19 18.53 33.66
N MET A 397 3.88 18.37 33.77
CA MET A 397 3.13 18.81 34.95
C MET A 397 2.09 17.75 35.30
N GLU A 398 1.98 17.40 36.57
CA GLU A 398 1.07 16.36 37.03
C GLU A 398 0.36 16.79 38.32
N LYS A 399 -0.92 16.44 38.43
CA LYS A 399 -1.69 16.70 39.64
C LYS A 399 -1.35 15.64 40.70
N ILE A 400 -0.99 16.10 41.88
CA ILE A 400 -0.70 15.24 43.03
C ILE A 400 -1.59 15.60 44.22
N GLU A 401 -1.93 14.62 45.02
CA GLU A 401 -2.68 14.83 46.25
C GLU A 401 -1.77 14.54 47.46
N LEU A 402 -1.60 15.54 48.32
CA LEU A 402 -0.82 15.43 49.54
C LEU A 402 -1.64 15.97 50.71
N LYS A 403 -1.88 15.15 51.74
CA LYS A 403 -2.64 15.55 52.95
C LYS A 403 -4.04 16.13 52.61
N GLU A 404 -4.76 15.47 51.69
CA GLU A 404 -6.12 15.90 51.26
C GLU A 404 -6.13 17.25 50.50
N GLN A 405 -5.00 17.76 50.10
CA GLN A 405 -4.88 18.99 49.31
C GLN A 405 -4.27 18.65 47.95
N SER A 406 -4.81 19.34 46.92
CA SER A 406 -4.36 19.20 45.54
C SER A 406 -3.21 20.16 45.22
N PHE A 407 -2.19 19.67 44.55
CA PHE A 407 -1.05 20.44 44.07
C PHE A 407 -0.77 20.06 42.61
N LEU A 408 -0.09 20.97 41.88
CA LEU A 408 0.55 20.57 40.63
C LEU A 408 2.06 20.46 40.89
N LEU A 409 2.64 19.36 40.44
CA LEU A 409 4.04 19.08 40.46
C LEU A 409 4.59 19.15 39.07
N GLU A 410 5.50 20.08 38.82
CA GLU A 410 6.18 20.28 37.56
C GLU A 410 7.59 19.71 37.61
N GLY A 411 7.93 18.91 36.60
CA GLY A 411 9.30 18.51 36.32
C GLY A 411 9.96 19.51 35.36
N ALA A 412 11.08 20.10 35.81
CA ALA A 412 11.88 21.02 34.99
C ALA A 412 13.25 20.44 34.66
N TYR A 413 14.15 21.20 34.01
CA TYR A 413 15.47 20.72 33.63
C TYR A 413 16.34 20.28 34.82
N ALA A 414 16.17 20.90 35.97
CA ALA A 414 16.99 20.60 37.12
C ALA A 414 16.20 20.56 38.44
N LEU A 415 14.96 20.97 38.44
CA LEU A 415 14.18 21.15 39.68
C LEU A 415 12.77 20.58 39.50
N LEU A 416 12.17 20.28 40.66
CA LEU A 416 10.73 20.02 40.77
C LEU A 416 10.06 21.26 41.37
N ASN A 417 9.02 21.74 40.70
CA ASN A 417 8.28 22.93 41.12
C ASN A 417 6.91 22.55 41.64
N LEU A 418 6.50 23.17 42.73
CA LEU A 418 5.20 22.96 43.35
C LEU A 418 4.29 24.18 43.13
N TYR A 419 3.06 23.93 42.71
CA TYR A 419 2.00 24.92 42.59
C TYR A 419 0.87 24.57 43.54
N THR A 420 0.37 25.56 44.28
CA THR A 420 -0.74 25.35 45.21
C THR A 420 -2.03 25.89 44.67
N GLU A 421 -3.09 25.17 44.85
CA GLU A 421 -4.45 25.61 44.51
C GLU A 421 -4.90 26.68 45.55
N THR A 422 -5.33 27.81 45.05
CA THR A 422 -5.90 28.89 45.87
C THR A 422 -7.37 28.65 46.19
N ALA A 423 -7.96 29.40 47.07
CA ALA A 423 -9.38 29.34 47.40
C ALA A 423 -10.32 29.68 46.22
N SER A 424 -9.80 30.33 45.18
CA SER A 424 -10.50 30.60 43.91
C SER A 424 -10.43 29.45 42.90
N GLY A 425 -9.71 28.35 43.21
CA GLY A 425 -9.49 27.25 42.32
C GLY A 425 -8.40 27.51 41.24
N GLU A 426 -7.58 28.53 41.47
CA GLU A 426 -6.46 28.87 40.62
C GLU A 426 -5.13 28.32 41.21
N TYR A 427 -4.22 27.86 40.37
CA TYR A 427 -2.91 27.38 40.76
C TYR A 427 -1.89 28.50 40.69
N CYS A 428 -1.05 28.65 41.74
CA CYS A 428 0.05 29.63 41.81
C CYS A 428 1.33 28.92 42.12
N PHE A 429 2.43 29.35 41.49
CA PHE A 429 3.75 28.85 41.82
C PHE A 429 4.06 29.12 43.28
N THR A 430 4.44 28.08 43.99
CA THR A 430 4.72 28.16 45.43
C THR A 430 6.22 28.15 45.69
N ARG A 431 6.89 27.13 45.14
CA ARG A 431 8.36 26.98 45.38
C ARG A 431 8.93 25.86 44.53
N SER A 432 10.25 25.87 44.37
CA SER A 432 11.00 24.68 43.92
C SER A 432 11.36 23.82 45.14
N LEU A 433 11.26 22.50 44.98
CA LEU A 433 11.58 21.51 46.01
C LEU A 433 13.09 21.29 46.09
N ARG A 434 13.61 21.23 47.31
CA ARG A 434 15.03 20.95 47.58
C ARG A 434 15.30 19.42 47.58
N GLY A 435 16.56 19.02 47.45
CA GLY A 435 16.98 17.62 47.60
C GLY A 435 16.82 16.77 46.34
N PHE A 436 16.45 17.41 45.21
CA PHE A 436 16.33 16.71 43.94
C PHE A 436 16.75 17.66 42.80
N SER A 437 17.74 17.23 42.01
CA SER A 437 18.30 18.04 40.92
C SER A 437 18.56 17.19 39.69
N HIS A 438 17.47 16.76 39.07
CA HIS A 438 17.48 15.92 37.87
C HIS A 438 16.42 16.37 36.87
N MET A 439 16.71 16.19 35.59
CA MET A 439 15.80 16.48 34.51
C MET A 439 14.66 15.42 34.45
N ILE A 440 13.45 15.84 34.70
CA ILE A 440 12.26 14.94 34.69
C ILE A 440 11.36 15.24 33.53
N ARG A 441 11.00 14.18 32.81
CA ARG A 441 10.14 14.23 31.62
C ARG A 441 8.73 13.71 31.82
N HIS A 442 8.54 12.88 32.82
CA HIS A 442 7.24 12.28 33.10
C HIS A 442 7.15 11.93 34.59
N ILE A 443 6.01 12.12 35.15
CA ILE A 443 5.73 11.90 36.58
C ILE A 443 4.47 11.05 36.68
N GLU A 444 4.50 10.05 37.57
CA GLU A 444 3.33 9.28 37.98
C GLU A 444 3.29 9.12 39.49
N VAL A 445 2.09 9.03 40.04
CA VAL A 445 1.93 8.82 41.49
C VAL A 445 1.28 7.46 41.72
N ASP A 446 1.91 6.63 42.56
CA ASP A 446 1.35 5.35 42.93
C ASP A 446 0.26 5.47 44.03
N HIS A 447 -0.41 4.37 44.34
CA HIS A 447 -1.49 4.35 45.33
C HIS A 447 -1.01 4.59 46.77
N GLN A 448 0.31 4.50 47.05
CA GLN A 448 0.91 4.80 48.34
C GLN A 448 1.37 6.27 48.42
N GLY A 449 1.21 7.06 47.40
CA GLY A 449 1.67 8.44 47.30
C GLY A 449 3.16 8.58 47.04
N ASN A 450 3.87 7.51 46.62
CA ASN A 450 5.23 7.66 46.09
C ASN A 450 5.16 8.28 44.72
N ILE A 451 6.07 9.19 44.44
CA ILE A 451 6.20 9.86 43.16
C ILE A 451 7.26 9.14 42.37
N TRP A 452 6.85 8.64 41.20
CA TRP A 452 7.73 8.03 40.22
C TRP A 452 8.03 9.06 39.12
N ALA A 453 9.32 9.20 38.81
CA ALA A 453 9.76 10.17 37.82
C ALA A 453 10.70 9.54 36.82
N LYS A 454 10.41 9.81 35.53
CA LYS A 454 11.24 9.38 34.39
C LYS A 454 12.27 10.44 34.06
N HIS A 455 13.54 10.09 34.15
CA HIS A 455 14.64 10.91 33.65
C HIS A 455 14.79 10.72 32.12
N LEU A 456 15.29 11.73 31.42
CA LEU A 456 15.47 11.67 29.97
C LEU A 456 16.29 10.47 29.48
N ARG A 457 17.44 10.18 30.18
CA ARG A 457 18.38 9.11 29.80
C ARG A 457 18.96 8.32 30.97
N ASN A 458 18.54 8.58 32.17
CA ASN A 458 19.26 8.12 33.38
C ASN A 458 18.35 7.33 34.34
N GLY A 459 17.43 6.53 33.74
CA GLY A 459 16.58 5.63 34.48
C GLY A 459 15.35 6.28 35.12
N LEU A 460 14.91 5.67 36.22
CA LEU A 460 13.73 6.07 36.98
C LEU A 460 14.12 6.50 38.38
N TYR A 461 13.31 7.38 38.94
CA TYR A 461 13.44 7.81 40.33
C TYR A 461 12.12 7.58 41.05
N ARG A 462 12.19 7.13 42.32
CA ARG A 462 11.06 7.10 43.24
C ARG A 462 11.40 7.94 44.44
N PHE A 463 10.49 8.78 44.86
CA PHE A 463 10.67 9.67 46.00
C PHE A 463 9.36 10.06 46.66
N ARG A 464 9.42 10.71 47.80
CA ARG A 464 8.29 11.36 48.49
C ARG A 464 8.61 12.85 48.73
N ILE A 465 7.56 13.62 48.91
CA ILE A 465 7.70 15.03 49.36
C ILE A 465 7.51 15.05 50.87
N ASP A 466 8.33 15.86 51.57
CA ASP A 466 8.24 16.00 53.01
C ASP A 466 6.94 16.63 53.48
N SER A 467 6.62 16.51 54.78
CA SER A 467 5.41 17.04 55.39
C SER A 467 5.24 18.55 55.27
N ASP A 468 6.34 19.28 55.16
CA ASP A 468 6.40 20.74 55.02
C ASP A 468 6.37 21.20 53.58
N MET A 469 6.37 20.24 52.62
CA MET A 469 6.38 20.48 51.18
C MET A 469 7.57 21.37 50.72
N LYS A 470 8.73 21.20 51.34
CA LYS A 470 9.94 22.00 51.07
C LYS A 470 11.01 21.21 50.32
N GLN A 471 11.04 19.89 50.54
CA GLN A 471 12.10 19.03 50.02
C GLN A 471 11.59 17.63 49.64
N VAL A 472 12.35 17.02 48.76
CA VAL A 472 12.16 15.61 48.37
C VAL A 472 12.89 14.73 49.39
N LYS A 473 12.25 13.61 49.79
CA LYS A 473 12.78 12.60 50.70
C LYS A 473 12.74 11.22 50.06
N ASP A 474 13.46 10.28 50.65
CA ASP A 474 13.45 8.86 50.31
C ASP A 474 13.72 8.58 48.82
N VAL A 475 14.65 9.35 48.24
CA VAL A 475 15.02 9.25 46.84
C VAL A 475 15.69 7.92 46.54
N ARG A 476 15.10 7.11 45.71
CA ARG A 476 15.67 5.89 45.14
C ARG A 476 15.81 6.03 43.63
N LYS A 477 16.95 5.59 43.11
CA LYS A 477 17.26 5.57 41.70
C LYS A 477 17.25 4.14 41.18
N TYR A 478 16.61 3.89 40.03
CA TYR A 478 16.59 2.63 39.33
C TYR A 478 17.30 2.81 37.99
N GLU A 479 18.54 2.33 37.90
CA GLU A 479 19.41 2.46 36.72
C GLU A 479 19.24 1.32 35.72
N SER A 480 18.62 0.24 36.14
CA SER A 480 18.35 -0.92 35.32
C SER A 480 16.89 -1.35 35.43
N LEU A 481 16.37 -1.92 34.34
CA LEU A 481 15.05 -2.51 34.26
C LEU A 481 15.18 -3.87 33.54
N GLY A 482 15.14 -4.95 34.31
CA GLY A 482 15.58 -6.28 33.87
C GLY A 482 17.06 -6.28 33.54
N GLU A 483 17.44 -6.83 32.40
CA GLU A 483 18.84 -6.90 31.93
C GLU A 483 19.35 -5.56 31.32
N VAL A 484 18.44 -4.64 30.99
CA VAL A 484 18.78 -3.37 30.36
C VAL A 484 19.30 -2.40 31.42
N LYS A 485 20.57 -1.98 31.28
CA LYS A 485 21.23 -1.00 32.13
C LYS A 485 21.35 0.34 31.39
N GLY A 486 20.90 1.39 32.05
CA GLY A 486 20.90 2.74 31.48
C GLY A 486 19.91 2.87 30.30
N GLY A 487 19.49 4.07 30.00
CA GLY A 487 18.61 4.34 28.88
C GLY A 487 17.33 5.09 29.26
N SER A 488 16.48 5.26 28.27
CA SER A 488 15.18 5.91 28.43
C SER A 488 14.12 4.86 28.66
N PHE A 489 13.80 4.57 29.92
CA PHE A 489 12.69 3.69 30.28
C PHE A 489 11.35 4.42 30.08
N THR A 490 10.29 3.68 29.77
CA THR A 490 8.95 4.24 29.72
C THR A 490 8.28 4.10 31.10
N LEU A 491 7.58 5.14 31.52
CA LEU A 491 6.82 5.21 32.78
C LEU A 491 5.39 5.60 32.44
N PHE A 492 4.41 4.88 32.96
CA PHE A 492 2.98 5.17 32.73
C PHE A 492 2.13 4.46 33.80
N LYS A 493 0.83 4.77 33.82
CA LYS A 493 -0.12 4.21 34.76
C LYS A 493 -1.29 3.54 34.05
N ILE A 494 -1.58 2.29 34.40
CA ILE A 494 -2.73 1.55 33.90
C ILE A 494 -3.59 1.08 35.07
N ASN A 495 -4.87 1.42 35.07
CA ASN A 495 -5.82 1.02 36.11
C ASN A 495 -5.29 1.28 37.54
N GLY A 496 -4.68 2.44 37.76
CA GLY A 496 -4.12 2.84 39.04
C GLY A 496 -2.74 2.23 39.38
N ARG A 497 -2.26 1.27 38.58
CA ARG A 497 -0.95 0.62 38.77
C ARG A 497 0.12 1.32 37.94
N VAL A 498 1.27 1.62 38.55
CA VAL A 498 2.43 2.14 37.86
C VAL A 498 3.13 1.01 37.09
N VAL A 499 3.40 1.26 35.84
CA VAL A 499 4.00 0.33 34.88
C VAL A 499 5.23 0.96 34.24
N PHE A 500 6.23 0.14 34.01
CA PHE A 500 7.49 0.52 33.39
C PHE A 500 7.75 -0.32 32.14
N SER A 501 8.49 0.22 31.18
CA SER A 501 8.99 -0.59 30.07
C SER A 501 10.42 -0.24 29.74
N ASN A 502 11.21 -1.26 29.42
CA ASN A 502 12.57 -1.12 28.88
C ASN A 502 12.60 -1.16 27.34
N GLY A 503 11.43 -1.13 26.71
CA GLY A 503 11.24 -1.25 25.25
C GLY A 503 11.01 -2.68 24.76
N GLU A 504 11.38 -3.70 25.54
CA GLU A 504 11.16 -5.12 25.22
C GLU A 504 10.10 -5.77 26.10
N TYR A 505 10.12 -5.45 27.39
CA TYR A 505 9.24 -6.02 28.41
C TYR A 505 8.61 -4.94 29.27
N PHE A 506 7.46 -5.30 29.86
CA PHE A 506 6.74 -4.49 30.84
C PHE A 506 7.01 -4.99 32.25
N TYR A 507 7.10 -4.06 33.19
CA TYR A 507 7.39 -4.25 34.61
C TYR A 507 6.38 -3.48 35.44
N THR A 508 6.17 -3.90 36.67
CA THR A 508 5.36 -3.16 37.65
C THR A 508 6.05 -3.11 38.99
N TYR A 509 5.61 -2.21 39.85
CA TYR A 509 6.12 -2.13 41.21
C TYR A 509 5.28 -3.02 42.12
N GLU A 510 5.95 -3.83 42.96
CA GLU A 510 5.35 -4.69 43.97
C GLU A 510 5.69 -4.17 45.35
N ASP A 511 4.65 -3.81 46.11
CA ASP A 511 4.82 -3.17 47.43
C ASP A 511 5.40 -4.12 48.47
N MET A 512 5.03 -5.41 48.42
CA MET A 512 5.45 -6.39 49.42
C MET A 512 6.95 -6.66 49.39
N THR A 513 7.53 -6.63 48.21
CA THR A 513 8.97 -6.87 47.99
C THR A 513 9.77 -5.60 47.88
N ASP A 514 9.10 -4.43 47.86
CA ASP A 514 9.70 -3.10 47.58
C ASP A 514 10.61 -3.11 46.34
N SER A 515 10.14 -3.77 45.29
CA SER A 515 10.93 -4.00 44.07
C SER A 515 10.11 -3.86 42.78
N ILE A 516 10.82 -3.61 41.67
CA ILE A 516 10.25 -3.66 40.32
C ILE A 516 10.36 -5.09 39.81
N VAL A 517 9.23 -5.68 39.42
CA VAL A 517 9.10 -7.07 38.95
C VAL A 517 8.51 -7.12 37.55
N PRO A 518 8.78 -8.16 36.73
CA PRO A 518 8.13 -8.33 35.43
C PRO A 518 6.61 -8.36 35.57
N TYR A 519 5.91 -7.74 34.62
CA TYR A 519 4.45 -7.80 34.53
C TYR A 519 4.05 -8.94 33.58
N GLU A 520 4.12 -10.19 34.07
CA GLU A 520 4.02 -11.41 33.27
C GLU A 520 2.78 -11.45 32.39
N THR A 521 1.60 -11.21 32.95
CA THR A 521 0.32 -11.22 32.20
C THR A 521 0.32 -10.24 31.04
N MET A 522 0.89 -9.04 31.23
CA MET A 522 0.99 -8.03 30.18
C MET A 522 2.01 -8.45 29.12
N ASN A 523 3.13 -9.02 29.54
CA ASN A 523 4.17 -9.49 28.63
C ASN A 523 3.69 -10.63 27.74
N GLU A 524 2.92 -11.58 28.28
CA GLU A 524 2.36 -12.69 27.53
C GLU A 524 1.34 -12.25 26.48
N GLN A 525 0.44 -11.31 26.84
CA GLN A 525 -0.65 -10.88 25.96
C GLN A 525 -0.22 -9.81 24.96
N LEU A 526 0.83 -9.04 25.25
CA LEU A 526 1.33 -7.95 24.41
C LEU A 526 2.74 -8.20 23.86
N MET A 527 3.10 -9.45 23.56
CA MET A 527 4.42 -9.82 23.04
C MET A 527 4.85 -9.08 21.76
N GLU A 528 3.90 -8.60 20.95
CA GLU A 528 4.21 -7.85 19.73
C GLU A 528 4.54 -6.37 19.98
N LEU A 529 4.24 -5.83 21.18
CA LEU A 529 4.47 -4.45 21.55
C LEU A 529 5.92 -4.24 21.98
N LYS A 530 6.79 -4.02 21.00
CA LYS A 530 8.21 -3.71 21.22
C LYS A 530 8.52 -2.27 20.82
N GLY A 531 9.57 -1.69 21.43
CA GLY A 531 10.00 -0.32 21.15
C GLY A 531 9.00 0.74 21.63
N ILE A 532 8.22 0.46 22.68
CA ILE A 532 7.24 1.42 23.20
C ILE A 532 7.96 2.59 23.87
N LYS A 533 7.67 3.80 23.41
CA LYS A 533 8.28 5.05 23.86
C LYS A 533 7.43 5.82 24.84
N THR A 534 6.13 5.84 24.61
CA THR A 534 5.13 6.47 25.48
C THR A 534 3.86 5.67 25.52
N VAL A 535 3.16 5.78 26.65
CA VAL A 535 1.80 5.26 26.80
C VAL A 535 0.95 6.37 27.39
N SER A 536 -0.22 6.62 26.81
CA SER A 536 -1.16 7.62 27.28
C SER A 536 -2.56 7.06 27.37
N HIS A 537 -3.31 7.52 28.37
CA HIS A 537 -4.70 7.13 28.56
C HIS A 537 -5.58 7.68 27.43
N ALA A 538 -6.48 6.87 26.91
CA ALA A 538 -7.54 7.26 26.01
C ALA A 538 -8.88 7.31 26.77
N ASN A 539 -9.92 6.60 26.33
CA ASN A 539 -11.23 6.61 26.95
C ASN A 539 -11.49 5.29 27.71
N GLY A 540 -11.98 5.36 28.95
CA GLY A 540 -12.30 4.18 29.75
C GLY A 540 -11.06 3.29 29.95
N ASP A 541 -11.13 2.04 29.49
CA ASP A 541 -10.06 1.05 29.61
C ASP A 541 -9.07 1.09 28.41
N TYR A 542 -9.16 2.08 27.51
CA TYR A 542 -8.31 2.18 26.35
C TYR A 542 -7.09 3.03 26.60
N TYR A 543 -5.94 2.56 26.09
CA TYR A 543 -4.66 3.24 26.17
C TYR A 543 -3.95 3.23 24.82
N TRP A 544 -3.29 4.33 24.50
CA TRP A 544 -2.42 4.45 23.35
C TRP A 544 -1.01 4.04 23.69
N PHE A 545 -0.45 3.12 22.93
CA PHE A 545 0.95 2.71 23.00
C PHE A 545 1.67 3.19 21.75
N VAL A 546 2.60 4.11 21.91
CA VAL A 546 3.37 4.71 20.82
C VAL A 546 4.68 3.96 20.69
N GLY A 547 4.84 3.18 19.63
CA GLY A 547 6.05 2.42 19.33
C GLY A 547 6.92 3.09 18.27
N ASP A 548 7.96 2.38 17.81
CA ASP A 548 8.92 2.90 16.82
C ASP A 548 8.33 3.05 15.42
N ARG A 549 7.40 2.19 15.02
CA ARG A 549 6.84 2.15 13.66
C ARG A 549 5.33 2.14 13.61
N THR A 550 4.69 1.97 14.76
CA THR A 550 3.25 1.76 14.85
C THR A 550 2.72 2.33 16.15
N VAL A 551 1.57 2.96 16.10
CA VAL A 551 0.77 3.37 17.26
C VAL A 551 -0.32 2.33 17.46
N PHE A 552 -0.50 1.88 18.69
CA PHE A 552 -1.46 0.85 19.05
C PHE A 552 -2.52 1.41 20.01
N LEU A 553 -3.77 1.09 19.75
CA LEU A 553 -4.83 1.26 20.74
C LEU A 553 -5.06 -0.09 21.42
N VAL A 554 -4.85 -0.11 22.72
CA VAL A 554 -4.95 -1.33 23.54
C VAL A 554 -6.06 -1.15 24.56
N LYS A 555 -6.94 -2.13 24.64
CA LYS A 555 -7.90 -2.22 25.72
C LYS A 555 -7.25 -2.94 26.90
N CYS A 556 -7.12 -2.23 28.02
CA CYS A 556 -6.48 -2.67 29.25
C CYS A 556 -7.52 -2.85 30.34
N ALA A 557 -8.19 -3.99 30.38
CA ALA A 557 -9.04 -4.36 31.51
C ALA A 557 -8.22 -5.04 32.62
N ILE A 558 -8.84 -5.39 33.72
CA ILE A 558 -8.17 -6.08 34.83
C ILE A 558 -7.61 -7.40 34.29
N ASN A 559 -6.28 -7.54 34.25
CA ASN A 559 -5.52 -8.72 33.78
C ASN A 559 -5.83 -9.18 32.34
N THR A 560 -6.39 -8.28 31.50
CA THR A 560 -6.65 -8.60 30.08
C THR A 560 -6.24 -7.43 29.23
N PHE A 561 -5.37 -7.72 28.23
CA PHE A 561 -4.80 -6.72 27.33
C PHE A 561 -5.04 -7.14 25.88
N ASN A 562 -5.81 -6.37 25.14
CA ASN A 562 -6.14 -6.65 23.74
C ASN A 562 -5.77 -5.47 22.84
N ILE A 563 -5.07 -5.75 21.76
CA ILE A 563 -4.77 -4.74 20.75
C ILE A 563 -5.98 -4.60 19.81
N GLU A 564 -6.65 -3.45 19.88
CA GLU A 564 -7.86 -3.16 19.10
C GLU A 564 -7.54 -2.49 17.76
N LEU A 565 -6.51 -1.63 17.72
CA LEU A 565 -6.15 -0.88 16.52
C LEU A 565 -4.63 -0.77 16.37
N ARG A 566 -4.17 -0.83 15.13
CA ARG A 566 -2.76 -0.63 14.74
C ARG A 566 -2.70 0.44 13.65
N ILE A 567 -1.94 1.49 13.90
CA ILE A 567 -1.76 2.62 12.98
C ILE A 567 -0.27 2.69 12.63
N PRO A 568 0.14 2.21 11.46
CA PRO A 568 1.53 2.31 11.04
C PRO A 568 1.87 3.75 10.62
N TYR A 569 3.09 4.21 10.90
CA TYR A 569 3.52 5.56 10.52
C TYR A 569 3.61 5.79 9.02
N SER A 570 3.67 4.73 8.20
CA SER A 570 3.59 4.83 6.75
C SER A 570 2.30 5.52 6.24
N LEU A 571 1.23 5.53 7.04
CA LEU A 571 0.01 6.27 6.74
C LEU A 571 0.20 7.79 6.73
N PHE A 572 1.21 8.29 7.42
CA PHE A 572 1.45 9.72 7.60
C PHE A 572 2.50 10.28 6.63
N ASP A 573 2.90 9.55 5.60
CA ASP A 573 3.70 9.98 4.45
C ASP A 573 4.90 10.89 4.83
N GLY A 574 5.78 10.37 5.67
CA GLY A 574 6.98 11.09 6.12
C GLY A 574 6.77 12.04 7.31
N LEU A 575 5.56 12.15 7.84
CA LEU A 575 5.27 12.86 9.09
C LEU A 575 5.52 11.99 10.33
N ALA A 576 6.50 11.10 10.25
CA ALA A 576 6.81 10.12 11.29
C ALA A 576 6.97 10.78 12.67
N VAL A 577 6.52 10.07 13.70
CA VAL A 577 6.79 10.42 15.09
C VAL A 577 8.25 10.12 15.38
N GLU A 578 9.02 11.14 15.72
CA GLU A 578 10.35 10.97 16.28
C GLU A 578 10.27 10.58 17.77
N GLU A 579 11.37 10.55 18.50
CA GLU A 579 11.52 10.01 19.86
C GLU A 579 10.49 10.50 20.92
N ARG A 580 9.60 11.43 20.59
CA ARG A 580 8.73 12.12 21.56
C ARG A 580 7.25 12.18 21.17
N GLY A 581 6.85 11.44 20.16
CA GLY A 581 5.43 11.43 19.78
C GLY A 581 4.55 11.08 20.96
N SER A 582 3.57 11.94 21.24
CA SER A 582 2.55 11.72 22.25
C SER A 582 1.18 11.61 21.62
N VAL A 583 0.26 10.96 22.31
CA VAL A 583 -1.16 10.99 21.97
C VAL A 583 -1.91 11.66 23.11
N VAL A 584 -2.62 12.72 22.79
CA VAL A 584 -3.42 13.49 23.73
C VAL A 584 -4.88 13.14 23.53
N TYR A 585 -5.57 12.73 24.59
CA TYR A 585 -6.99 12.43 24.53
C TYR A 585 -7.84 13.63 24.99
N ASP A 586 -8.71 14.10 24.11
CA ASP A 586 -9.71 15.14 24.44
C ASP A 586 -11.04 14.50 24.84
N LYS A 587 -11.33 14.56 26.14
CA LYS A 587 -12.56 14.00 26.74
C LYS A 587 -13.83 14.69 26.25
N ARG A 588 -13.77 15.95 25.80
CA ARG A 588 -14.92 16.74 25.37
C ARG A 588 -15.47 16.24 24.03
N ASN A 589 -14.58 15.92 23.11
CA ASN A 589 -14.91 15.52 21.75
C ASN A 589 -14.75 14.02 21.50
N ASN A 590 -14.22 13.26 22.48
CA ASN A 590 -13.89 11.83 22.34
C ASN A 590 -12.90 11.57 21.17
N HIS A 591 -11.95 12.49 20.96
CA HIS A 591 -10.92 12.37 19.95
C HIS A 591 -9.55 12.20 20.59
N SER A 592 -8.68 11.46 19.90
CA SER A 592 -7.27 11.39 20.27
C SER A 592 -6.43 12.14 19.22
N TYR A 593 -5.48 12.92 19.67
CA TYR A 593 -4.57 13.70 18.81
C TYR A 593 -3.18 13.12 18.91
N LEU A 594 -2.69 12.54 17.81
CA LEU A 594 -1.32 12.06 17.69
C LEU A 594 -0.42 13.22 17.23
N CYS A 595 0.58 13.54 18.05
CA CYS A 595 1.57 14.55 17.75
C CYS A 595 2.62 14.02 16.75
N LEU A 596 2.80 14.70 15.63
CA LEU A 596 3.67 14.31 14.54
C LEU A 596 4.74 15.38 14.27
N ASN A 597 5.67 15.10 13.37
CA ASN A 597 6.59 16.10 12.87
C ASN A 597 5.85 17.04 11.90
N ASN A 598 5.78 18.32 12.27
CA ASN A 598 5.10 19.39 11.55
C ASN A 598 3.57 19.20 11.36
N ALA A 599 2.94 18.28 12.07
CA ALA A 599 1.52 17.95 11.91
C ALA A 599 0.90 17.38 13.19
N ILE A 600 -0.43 17.32 13.19
CA ILE A 600 -1.23 16.62 14.19
C ILE A 600 -2.19 15.71 13.46
N ALA A 601 -2.29 14.46 13.88
CA ALA A 601 -3.35 13.57 13.41
C ALA A 601 -4.45 13.43 14.47
N ARG A 602 -5.69 13.65 14.07
CA ARG A 602 -6.89 13.36 14.86
C ARG A 602 -7.31 11.93 14.58
N ILE A 603 -7.51 11.14 15.62
CA ILE A 603 -7.96 9.74 15.54
C ILE A 603 -9.31 9.64 16.22
N GLU A 604 -10.32 9.14 15.49
CA GLU A 604 -11.63 8.85 16.03
C GLU A 604 -11.60 7.48 16.70
N THR A 605 -11.91 7.45 18.01
CA THR A 605 -11.83 6.23 18.83
C THR A 605 -13.20 5.69 19.24
N ASP A 606 -14.27 6.16 18.59
CA ASP A 606 -15.59 5.61 18.85
C ASP A 606 -15.65 4.13 18.42
N SER A 607 -16.15 3.28 19.32
CA SER A 607 -16.26 1.84 19.11
C SER A 607 -17.04 1.45 17.86
N SER A 608 -18.00 2.27 17.43
CA SER A 608 -18.71 2.09 16.16
C SER A 608 -17.84 2.35 14.93
N SER A 609 -16.85 3.23 15.06
CA SER A 609 -15.92 3.60 14.00
C SER A 609 -14.81 2.57 13.80
N LEU A 610 -14.36 1.91 14.88
CA LEU A 610 -13.31 0.88 14.83
C LEU A 610 -13.72 -0.35 13.99
N TYR A 611 -15.02 -0.58 13.84
CA TYR A 611 -15.59 -1.70 13.09
C TYR A 611 -16.25 -1.29 11.78
N LYS A 612 -15.91 -0.12 11.20
CA LYS A 612 -16.39 0.25 9.86
C LYS A 612 -16.08 -0.89 8.89
N SER A 613 -17.15 -1.46 8.35
CA SER A 613 -17.09 -2.62 7.47
C SER A 613 -16.24 -2.31 6.25
N GLN A 614 -15.10 -2.97 6.12
CA GLN A 614 -14.39 -3.01 4.85
C GLN A 614 -15.20 -3.88 3.88
N THR A 615 -15.41 -3.38 2.69
CA THR A 615 -16.00 -4.17 1.61
C THR A 615 -15.09 -5.37 1.36
N ARG A 616 -15.65 -6.58 1.41
CA ARG A 616 -14.88 -7.78 1.09
C ARG A 616 -14.44 -7.71 -0.36
N ARG A 617 -13.15 -7.57 -0.59
CA ARG A 617 -12.56 -7.60 -1.92
C ARG A 617 -12.14 -9.01 -2.29
N SER A 618 -12.32 -9.35 -3.56
CA SER A 618 -11.86 -10.61 -4.11
C SER A 618 -10.35 -10.54 -4.39
N LEU A 619 -9.67 -11.66 -4.19
CA LEU A 619 -8.30 -11.88 -4.61
C LEU A 619 -8.33 -12.79 -5.84
N TRP A 620 -7.67 -12.40 -6.93
CA TRP A 620 -7.56 -13.24 -8.12
C TRP A 620 -6.17 -13.16 -8.75
N ILE A 621 -5.88 -14.08 -9.65
CA ILE A 621 -4.67 -14.07 -10.45
C ILE A 621 -4.96 -13.25 -11.71
N SER A 622 -4.30 -12.13 -11.88
CA SER A 622 -4.44 -11.27 -13.07
C SER A 622 -3.56 -11.75 -14.23
N GLU A 623 -2.40 -12.36 -13.93
CA GLU A 623 -1.50 -12.85 -14.94
C GLU A 623 -0.77 -14.12 -14.48
N MET A 624 -0.70 -15.10 -15.36
CA MET A 624 0.19 -16.26 -15.24
C MET A 624 1.20 -16.22 -16.38
N GLN A 625 2.44 -15.97 -16.05
CA GLN A 625 3.54 -15.92 -17.00
C GLN A 625 4.45 -17.13 -16.80
N VAL A 626 4.81 -17.79 -17.91
CA VAL A 626 5.76 -18.88 -17.90
C VAL A 626 7.00 -18.51 -18.72
N THR A 627 8.18 -18.93 -18.26
CA THR A 627 9.44 -18.61 -18.87
C THR A 627 10.23 -19.90 -19.13
N GLU A 628 10.85 -20.00 -20.29
CA GLU A 628 11.74 -21.10 -20.67
C GLU A 628 13.03 -21.04 -19.86
N GLU A 629 13.53 -22.20 -19.41
CA GLU A 629 14.66 -22.26 -18.46
C GLU A 629 15.96 -21.65 -18.97
N PHE A 630 16.27 -21.82 -20.26
CA PHE A 630 17.56 -21.43 -20.87
C PHE A 630 17.41 -20.31 -21.91
N SER A 631 16.26 -19.69 -22.02
CA SER A 631 16.00 -18.57 -22.90
C SER A 631 15.13 -17.53 -22.23
N ASP A 632 15.16 -16.29 -22.72
CA ASP A 632 14.27 -15.23 -22.25
C ASP A 632 12.86 -15.29 -22.86
N LYS A 633 12.51 -16.42 -23.50
CA LYS A 633 11.17 -16.58 -24.06
C LYS A 633 10.15 -16.66 -22.94
N ARG A 634 9.19 -15.76 -23.01
CA ARG A 634 8.06 -15.65 -22.05
C ARG A 634 6.76 -15.87 -22.79
N LYS A 635 5.83 -16.54 -22.12
CA LYS A 635 4.48 -16.78 -22.62
C LYS A 635 3.50 -16.49 -21.51
N THR A 636 2.53 -15.63 -21.76
CA THR A 636 1.41 -15.42 -20.85
C THR A 636 0.32 -16.45 -21.17
N LEU A 637 -0.16 -17.14 -20.16
CA LEU A 637 -1.18 -18.16 -20.25
C LEU A 637 -2.54 -17.62 -19.79
N VAL A 638 -3.60 -18.15 -20.35
CA VAL A 638 -4.96 -17.89 -19.88
C VAL A 638 -5.13 -18.46 -18.47
N VAL A 639 -5.60 -17.63 -17.54
CA VAL A 639 -5.82 -18.02 -16.15
C VAL A 639 -7.12 -18.83 -16.06
N GLN A 640 -7.02 -20.13 -16.24
CA GLN A 640 -8.13 -21.07 -16.07
C GLN A 640 -7.69 -22.30 -15.29
N SER A 641 -8.56 -22.84 -14.46
CA SER A 641 -8.27 -24.02 -13.63
C SER A 641 -7.78 -25.19 -14.48
N GLY A 642 -6.70 -25.85 -14.06
CA GLY A 642 -6.15 -27.02 -14.74
C GLY A 642 -5.30 -26.71 -15.97
N VAL A 643 -4.77 -25.50 -16.09
CA VAL A 643 -3.84 -25.11 -17.15
C VAL A 643 -2.64 -26.08 -17.19
N LYS A 644 -2.30 -26.53 -18.40
CA LYS A 644 -1.15 -27.37 -18.67
C LYS A 644 -0.01 -26.54 -19.22
N VAL A 645 1.13 -26.64 -18.58
CA VAL A 645 2.36 -25.92 -18.92
C VAL A 645 3.33 -26.89 -19.58
N GLU A 646 3.89 -26.53 -20.71
CA GLU A 646 4.91 -27.34 -21.41
C GLU A 646 6.17 -27.43 -20.53
N HIS A 647 6.84 -28.58 -20.51
CA HIS A 647 7.99 -28.82 -19.65
C HIS A 647 9.13 -27.81 -19.83
N GLU A 648 9.29 -27.27 -21.01
CA GLU A 648 10.32 -26.27 -21.33
C GLU A 648 10.10 -24.95 -20.58
N PHE A 649 8.84 -24.62 -20.25
CA PHE A 649 8.43 -23.41 -19.53
C PHE A 649 8.25 -23.66 -18.03
N ASN A 650 9.28 -24.20 -17.38
CA ASN A 650 9.19 -24.66 -15.98
C ASN A 650 9.37 -23.55 -14.93
N THR A 651 9.54 -22.31 -15.33
CA THR A 651 9.55 -21.15 -14.44
C THR A 651 8.22 -20.43 -14.54
N VAL A 652 7.44 -20.44 -13.44
CA VAL A 652 6.09 -19.92 -13.39
C VAL A 652 6.05 -18.68 -12.50
N SER A 653 5.45 -17.61 -12.98
CA SER A 653 5.22 -16.37 -12.26
C SER A 653 3.73 -16.05 -12.21
N PHE A 654 3.22 -15.78 -11.02
CA PHE A 654 1.86 -15.34 -10.78
C PHE A 654 1.86 -13.87 -10.38
N THR A 655 1.01 -13.07 -11.00
CA THR A 655 0.68 -11.72 -10.57
C THR A 655 -0.74 -11.74 -10.02
N LEU A 656 -0.90 -11.30 -8.78
CA LEU A 656 -2.18 -11.22 -8.11
C LEU A 656 -2.75 -9.82 -8.22
N CYS A 657 -4.07 -9.72 -8.19
CA CYS A 657 -4.80 -8.48 -8.05
C CYS A 657 -5.66 -8.54 -6.79
N TYR A 658 -5.53 -7.49 -5.98
CA TYR A 658 -6.34 -7.25 -4.79
C TYR A 658 -6.65 -5.75 -4.71
N PRO A 659 -7.80 -5.26 -5.24
CA PRO A 659 -8.09 -3.85 -5.45
C PRO A 659 -8.48 -3.16 -4.15
N VAL A 660 -7.50 -2.97 -3.28
CA VAL A 660 -7.58 -2.22 -2.04
C VAL A 660 -6.67 -1.00 -2.14
N TYR A 661 -7.24 0.18 -1.99
CA TYR A 661 -6.60 1.47 -2.24
C TYR A 661 -6.19 2.19 -0.96
N ASN A 662 -6.72 1.75 0.18
CA ASN A 662 -6.32 2.26 1.48
C ASN A 662 -4.99 1.63 1.92
N ASP A 663 -4.19 2.38 2.67
CA ASP A 663 -2.90 1.93 3.18
C ASP A 663 -3.00 0.95 4.37
N TYR A 664 -4.16 0.28 4.56
CA TYR A 664 -4.29 -0.72 5.60
C TYR A 664 -3.28 -1.86 5.39
N THR A 665 -2.68 -2.28 6.48
CA THR A 665 -1.59 -3.24 6.51
C THR A 665 -2.11 -4.66 6.28
N TYR A 666 -2.35 -5.02 5.03
CA TYR A 666 -2.46 -6.43 4.72
C TYR A 666 -1.08 -7.02 4.45
N LYS A 667 -0.96 -8.31 4.68
CA LYS A 667 0.20 -9.13 4.33
C LYS A 667 -0.24 -10.23 3.39
N VAL A 668 0.68 -10.65 2.53
CA VAL A 668 0.46 -11.75 1.59
C VAL A 668 1.29 -12.93 2.03
N ARG A 669 0.74 -14.13 1.94
CA ARG A 669 1.47 -15.38 2.08
C ARG A 669 1.12 -16.34 0.95
N TYR A 670 2.10 -17.12 0.56
CA TYR A 670 2.02 -18.02 -0.58
C TYR A 670 2.33 -19.46 -0.16
N ARG A 671 1.67 -20.42 -0.82
CA ARG A 671 1.97 -21.84 -0.72
C ARG A 671 1.81 -22.47 -2.10
N LEU A 672 2.71 -23.36 -2.46
CA LEU A 672 2.62 -24.15 -3.69
C LEU A 672 2.58 -25.64 -3.30
N GLU A 673 1.38 -26.18 -3.19
CA GLU A 673 1.18 -27.62 -2.91
C GLU A 673 1.75 -28.45 -4.08
N GLY A 674 2.39 -29.54 -3.76
CA GLY A 674 3.18 -30.34 -4.69
C GLY A 674 4.65 -29.91 -4.78
N TYR A 675 5.02 -28.72 -4.26
CA TYR A 675 6.40 -28.27 -4.13
C TYR A 675 6.80 -28.05 -2.65
N SER A 676 5.97 -27.35 -1.89
CA SER A 676 6.17 -27.11 -0.45
C SER A 676 4.83 -26.85 0.23
N ASP A 677 4.58 -27.50 1.35
CA ASP A 677 3.35 -27.33 2.15
C ASP A 677 3.44 -26.17 3.15
N GLN A 678 4.56 -25.47 3.21
CA GLN A 678 4.76 -24.36 4.12
C GLN A 678 4.24 -23.04 3.54
N TRP A 679 3.58 -22.23 4.36
CA TRP A 679 3.23 -20.86 4.03
C TRP A 679 4.46 -19.96 4.10
N ILE A 680 4.73 -19.26 3.01
CA ILE A 680 5.84 -18.31 2.89
C ILE A 680 5.26 -16.90 2.93
N PRO A 681 5.47 -16.12 4.01
CA PRO A 681 5.08 -14.72 4.06
C PRO A 681 5.95 -13.89 3.11
N ASP A 682 5.35 -12.98 2.37
CA ASP A 682 6.06 -12.14 1.36
C ASP A 682 5.66 -10.65 1.45
N GLY A 683 5.38 -10.18 2.67
CA GLY A 683 5.04 -8.78 2.91
C GLY A 683 3.78 -8.35 2.19
N ARG A 684 3.90 -7.38 1.28
CA ARG A 684 2.82 -6.87 0.40
C ARG A 684 3.04 -7.23 -1.07
N ASN A 685 3.98 -8.09 -1.36
CA ASN A 685 4.33 -8.44 -2.73
C ASN A 685 3.22 -9.28 -3.38
N LEU A 686 2.53 -8.73 -4.35
CA LEU A 686 1.48 -9.41 -5.13
C LEU A 686 2.03 -10.22 -6.31
N GLN A 687 3.34 -10.33 -6.45
CA GLN A 687 3.98 -11.15 -7.47
C GLN A 687 4.76 -12.29 -6.84
N LYS A 688 4.57 -13.51 -7.35
CA LYS A 688 5.29 -14.69 -6.90
C LYS A 688 5.85 -15.47 -8.06
N LYS A 689 7.16 -15.71 -8.03
CA LYS A 689 7.87 -16.48 -9.04
C LYS A 689 8.41 -17.77 -8.41
N TYR A 690 8.14 -18.87 -9.11
CA TYR A 690 8.71 -20.20 -8.83
C TYR A 690 9.58 -20.60 -10.00
N ALA A 691 10.87 -20.76 -9.74
CA ALA A 691 11.84 -21.11 -10.77
C ALA A 691 12.08 -22.63 -10.79
N ARG A 692 12.20 -23.20 -11.99
CA ARG A 692 12.58 -24.60 -12.22
C ARG A 692 11.71 -25.61 -11.50
N LEU A 693 10.41 -25.46 -11.64
CA LEU A 693 9.48 -26.45 -11.08
C LEU A 693 9.62 -27.78 -11.81
N PRO A 694 9.73 -28.91 -11.13
CA PRO A 694 9.66 -30.25 -11.74
C PRO A 694 8.33 -30.47 -12.48
N TYR A 695 8.25 -31.47 -13.37
CA TYR A 695 6.97 -31.89 -13.91
C TYR A 695 6.09 -32.51 -12.80
N GLY A 696 4.81 -32.20 -12.86
CA GLY A 696 3.85 -32.63 -11.82
C GLY A 696 2.64 -31.73 -11.73
N SER A 697 1.72 -32.10 -10.85
CA SER A 697 0.53 -31.32 -10.54
C SER A 697 0.76 -30.45 -9.33
N TYR A 698 0.37 -29.20 -9.41
CA TYR A 698 0.55 -28.19 -8.39
C TYR A 698 -0.75 -27.45 -8.09
N VAL A 699 -0.91 -27.00 -6.84
CA VAL A 699 -1.95 -26.06 -6.47
C VAL A 699 -1.29 -24.83 -5.87
N PHE A 700 -1.34 -23.73 -6.62
CA PHE A 700 -0.91 -22.43 -6.11
C PHE A 700 -1.97 -21.86 -5.18
N ARG A 701 -1.59 -21.48 -3.97
CA ARG A 701 -2.46 -20.82 -2.99
C ARG A 701 -1.83 -19.51 -2.56
N ALA A 702 -2.64 -18.47 -2.52
CA ALA A 702 -2.27 -17.19 -1.96
C ALA A 702 -3.35 -16.70 -1.01
N GLU A 703 -2.94 -16.10 0.09
CA GLU A 703 -3.83 -15.51 1.07
C GLU A 703 -3.40 -14.09 1.42
N ILE A 704 -4.38 -13.20 1.44
CA ILE A 704 -4.27 -11.88 2.05
C ILE A 704 -4.75 -12.01 3.49
N TYR A 705 -3.93 -11.57 4.43
CA TYR A 705 -4.27 -11.66 5.86
C TYR A 705 -3.83 -10.40 6.62
N ASP A 706 -4.54 -10.11 7.69
CA ASP A 706 -4.19 -9.10 8.68
C ASP A 706 -4.37 -9.69 10.08
N THR A 707 -3.37 -9.49 10.94
CA THR A 707 -3.38 -9.88 12.38
C THR A 707 -3.94 -11.27 12.67
N GLY A 708 -3.60 -12.25 11.79
CA GLY A 708 -4.04 -13.65 11.92
C GLY A 708 -5.39 -13.97 11.28
N ARG A 709 -6.13 -12.97 10.78
CA ARG A 709 -7.39 -13.17 10.05
C ARG A 709 -7.14 -13.17 8.56
N VAL A 710 -7.63 -14.19 7.85
CA VAL A 710 -7.62 -14.24 6.38
C VAL A 710 -8.72 -13.33 5.85
N LEU A 711 -8.35 -12.37 5.00
CA LEU A 711 -9.24 -11.41 4.37
C LEU A 711 -9.73 -11.91 3.01
N ALA A 712 -8.84 -12.50 2.21
CA ALA A 712 -9.13 -13.07 0.91
C ALA A 712 -8.15 -14.21 0.60
N SER A 713 -8.56 -15.15 -0.24
CA SER A 713 -7.72 -16.25 -0.69
C SER A 713 -8.02 -16.61 -2.14
N VAL A 714 -7.03 -17.17 -2.82
CA VAL A 714 -7.14 -17.72 -4.17
C VAL A 714 -6.44 -19.07 -4.25
N GLU A 715 -7.06 -20.00 -4.97
CA GLU A 715 -6.51 -21.30 -5.31
C GLU A 715 -6.44 -21.45 -6.82
N PHE A 716 -5.35 -22.02 -7.32
CA PHE A 716 -5.17 -22.23 -8.74
C PHE A 716 -4.40 -23.53 -9.01
N PRO A 717 -5.08 -24.59 -9.45
CA PRO A 717 -4.44 -25.84 -9.88
C PRO A 717 -3.86 -25.69 -11.29
N PHE A 718 -2.64 -26.19 -11.48
CA PHE A 718 -2.00 -26.28 -12.79
C PHE A 718 -1.09 -27.50 -12.83
N GLU A 719 -0.70 -27.92 -14.06
CA GLU A 719 0.13 -29.08 -14.29
C GLU A 719 1.31 -28.70 -15.19
N ILE A 720 2.53 -29.06 -14.79
CA ILE A 720 3.69 -29.03 -15.68
C ILE A 720 3.82 -30.40 -16.31
N LEU A 721 3.71 -30.45 -17.61
CA LEU A 721 3.75 -31.69 -18.39
C LEU A 721 5.13 -32.37 -18.28
N SER A 722 5.12 -33.69 -18.29
CA SER A 722 6.36 -34.44 -18.35
C SER A 722 7.04 -34.23 -19.72
N PRO A 723 8.39 -34.23 -19.77
CA PRO A 723 9.09 -34.15 -21.05
C PRO A 723 8.70 -35.35 -21.96
N TRP A 724 8.67 -35.09 -23.28
CA TRP A 724 8.22 -36.05 -24.28
C TRP A 724 8.92 -37.41 -24.18
N TYR A 725 10.21 -37.41 -23.76
CA TYR A 725 11.02 -38.61 -23.61
C TYR A 725 10.68 -39.46 -22.39
N LEU A 726 9.84 -38.94 -21.44
CA LEU A 726 9.24 -39.69 -20.33
C LEU A 726 7.77 -40.03 -20.58
N SER A 727 7.23 -39.70 -21.74
CA SER A 727 5.85 -40.05 -22.10
C SER A 727 5.68 -41.56 -22.18
N TYR A 728 4.46 -42.07 -21.93
CA TYR A 728 4.16 -43.50 -22.03
C TYR A 728 4.57 -44.08 -23.39
N TRP A 729 4.40 -43.31 -24.48
CA TRP A 729 4.80 -43.71 -25.81
C TRP A 729 6.35 -43.79 -25.99
N ALA A 730 7.06 -42.85 -25.39
CA ALA A 730 8.52 -42.88 -25.43
C ALA A 730 9.09 -44.04 -24.60
N VAL A 731 8.57 -44.23 -23.39
CA VAL A 731 8.97 -45.40 -22.54
C VAL A 731 8.61 -46.69 -23.21
N GLY A 732 7.41 -46.83 -23.81
CA GLY A 732 6.99 -47.97 -24.60
C GLY A 732 7.93 -48.22 -25.77
N SER A 733 8.37 -47.17 -26.50
CA SER A 733 9.30 -47.29 -27.59
C SER A 733 10.71 -47.71 -27.14
N TYR A 734 11.16 -47.20 -25.93
CA TYR A 734 12.44 -47.66 -25.36
C TYR A 734 12.42 -49.14 -24.99
N ILE A 735 11.30 -49.62 -24.41
CA ILE A 735 11.07 -51.01 -24.08
C ILE A 735 11.06 -51.85 -25.36
N LEU A 736 10.36 -51.38 -26.43
CA LEU A 736 10.30 -52.07 -27.70
C LEU A 736 11.67 -52.14 -28.37
N ILE A 737 12.44 -51.01 -28.37
CA ILE A 737 13.79 -50.99 -28.90
C ILE A 737 14.69 -51.96 -28.11
N GLY A 738 14.56 -51.96 -26.75
CA GLY A 738 15.30 -52.89 -25.88
C GLY A 738 14.97 -54.35 -26.21
N LEU A 739 13.70 -54.67 -26.43
CA LEU A 739 13.23 -56.00 -26.80
C LEU A 739 13.74 -56.38 -28.23
N CYS A 740 13.72 -55.45 -29.18
CA CYS A 740 14.30 -55.66 -30.52
C CYS A 740 15.78 -55.91 -30.49
N LEU A 741 16.53 -55.15 -29.66
CA LEU A 741 17.96 -55.39 -29.47
C LEU A 741 18.25 -56.73 -28.81
N LEU A 742 17.47 -57.14 -27.83
CA LEU A 742 17.56 -58.48 -27.21
C LEU A 742 17.22 -59.59 -28.20
N ALA A 743 16.18 -59.41 -29.01
CA ALA A 743 15.83 -60.34 -30.07
C ALA A 743 16.96 -60.43 -31.15
N LEU A 744 17.53 -59.28 -31.50
CA LEU A 744 18.67 -59.22 -32.43
C LEU A 744 19.89 -59.93 -31.83
N LEU A 745 20.16 -59.71 -30.58
CA LEU A 745 21.23 -60.39 -29.84
C LEU A 745 21.01 -61.90 -29.81
N GLN A 746 19.79 -62.34 -29.45
CA GLN A 746 19.39 -63.74 -29.51
C GLN A 746 19.53 -64.33 -30.92
N TYR A 747 19.11 -63.55 -31.95
CA TYR A 747 19.25 -64.00 -33.33
C TYR A 747 20.72 -64.15 -33.73
N ILE A 748 21.57 -63.18 -33.33
CA ILE A 748 23.06 -63.24 -33.55
C ILE A 748 23.62 -64.43 -32.82
N VAL A 749 23.27 -64.67 -31.55
CA VAL A 749 23.69 -65.80 -30.77
C VAL A 749 23.19 -67.10 -31.39
N TYR A 750 21.91 -67.16 -31.80
CA TYR A 750 21.39 -68.31 -32.50
C TYR A 750 22.11 -68.63 -33.82
N ARG A 751 22.41 -67.59 -34.62
CA ARG A 751 23.21 -67.78 -35.83
C ARG A 751 24.64 -68.24 -35.50
N PHE A 752 25.24 -67.72 -34.43
CA PHE A 752 26.59 -68.18 -34.00
C PHE A 752 26.54 -69.62 -33.51
N VAL A 753 25.50 -70.01 -32.74
CA VAL A 753 25.32 -71.38 -32.27
C VAL A 753 25.02 -72.36 -33.41
N LYS A 754 24.14 -71.89 -34.35
CA LYS A 754 23.85 -72.72 -35.57
C LYS A 754 25.08 -72.88 -36.46
N LYS A 755 25.85 -71.81 -36.64
CA LYS A 755 27.18 -71.88 -37.38
C LYS A 755 28.18 -72.75 -36.64
N LYS A 756 28.14 -72.82 -35.34
CA LYS A 756 28.96 -73.69 -34.50
C LYS A 756 28.52 -75.14 -34.64
N LYS A 757 27.17 -75.40 -34.65
CA LYS A 757 26.62 -76.75 -34.90
C LYS A 757 26.98 -77.25 -36.30
N ASP A 758 26.82 -76.38 -37.34
CA ASP A 758 27.14 -76.75 -38.65
C ASP A 758 28.64 -77.05 -38.86
N ARG A 759 29.50 -76.33 -38.09
CA ARG A 759 30.94 -76.59 -38.07
C ARG A 759 31.28 -77.87 -37.28
N VAL A 760 30.58 -78.24 -36.28
CA VAL A 760 30.81 -79.44 -35.50
C VAL A 760 30.36 -80.67 -36.27
N ILE A 761 29.39 -80.60 -37.15
CA ILE A 761 28.97 -81.70 -38.07
C ILE A 761 30.01 -81.83 -39.19
N GLU A 762 30.69 -80.76 -39.62
CA GLU A 762 31.76 -80.76 -40.57
C GLU A 762 33.13 -81.25 -40.00
N GLN A 763 33.32 -81.03 -38.69
CA GLN A 763 34.52 -81.44 -37.96
C GLN A 763 34.52 -82.96 -37.63
N GLN A 764 33.37 -83.64 -37.56
CA GLN A 764 33.33 -85.09 -37.47
C GLN A 764 33.76 -85.76 -38.76
N ARG A 765 33.81 -85.01 -39.89
CA ARG A 765 34.46 -85.46 -41.14
C ARG A 765 35.92 -85.16 -41.21
N VAL A 766 36.49 -84.32 -40.36
CA VAL A 766 37.87 -83.91 -40.38
C VAL A 766 38.68 -84.42 -39.21
N VAL A 767 38.21 -85.37 -38.44
CA VAL A 767 38.94 -86.01 -37.28
C VAL A 767 40.16 -86.83 -37.80
N HIS A 768 40.34 -86.96 -39.11
CA HIS A 768 41.55 -87.52 -39.69
C HIS A 768 42.57 -86.47 -40.09
N GLN A 769 42.39 -85.19 -39.90
CA GLN A 769 43.30 -84.11 -40.14
C GLN A 769 43.83 -83.40 -38.90
N ALA A 770 43.46 -83.88 -37.69
CA ALA A 770 43.64 -83.13 -36.39
C ALA A 770 44.96 -83.40 -35.71
N GLU A 771 45.96 -83.90 -36.40
CA GLU A 771 47.26 -83.97 -35.76
C GLU A 771 48.24 -82.90 -36.21
N LEU A 772 47.88 -82.07 -37.19
CA LEU A 772 48.63 -80.88 -37.61
C LEU A 772 48.24 -79.57 -36.94
N GLU A 773 47.11 -79.49 -36.27
CA GLU A 773 46.56 -78.24 -35.66
C GLU A 773 47.02 -77.99 -34.22
N ARG A 774 47.80 -78.81 -33.59
CA ARG A 774 48.30 -78.53 -32.22
C ARG A 774 49.40 -77.47 -32.15
N GLN A 775 49.94 -77.09 -33.28
CA GLN A 775 50.91 -75.98 -33.31
C GLN A 775 50.32 -74.59 -33.58
N GLU A 776 49.15 -74.48 -34.18
CA GLU A 776 48.45 -73.21 -34.40
C GLU A 776 47.71 -72.61 -33.17
N LYS A 777 47.32 -73.42 -32.25
CA LYS A 777 46.65 -72.96 -31.04
C LYS A 777 47.47 -72.10 -30.09
N LYS A 778 48.78 -72.22 -30.20
CA LYS A 778 49.68 -71.41 -29.34
C LYS A 778 49.89 -69.99 -29.87
N ILE A 779 49.55 -69.73 -31.12
CA ILE A 779 49.72 -68.40 -31.78
C ILE A 779 48.44 -67.55 -31.49
N ILE A 780 47.29 -68.16 -31.45
CA ILE A 780 46.00 -67.45 -31.23
C ILE A 780 45.78 -66.92 -29.76
N GLU A 781 46.39 -67.58 -28.79
CA GLU A 781 46.38 -67.18 -27.41
C GLU A 781 47.23 -65.93 -27.14
N LEU A 782 48.31 -65.79 -27.90
CA LEU A 782 49.22 -64.61 -27.85
C LEU A 782 48.63 -63.38 -28.60
N GLU A 783 47.83 -63.57 -29.64
CA GLU A 783 47.13 -62.45 -30.33
C GLU A 783 45.99 -61.90 -29.53
N LYS A 784 45.28 -62.72 -28.71
CA LYS A 784 44.20 -62.25 -27.90
C LYS A 784 44.65 -61.39 -26.73
N GLU A 785 45.75 -61.75 -26.08
CA GLU A 785 46.37 -60.89 -25.05
C GLU A 785 46.86 -59.54 -25.58
N GLN A 786 47.38 -59.53 -26.85
CA GLN A 786 47.76 -58.28 -27.49
C GLN A 786 46.58 -57.36 -27.83
N LEU A 787 45.46 -57.92 -28.26
CA LEU A 787 44.23 -57.12 -28.59
C LEU A 787 43.56 -56.52 -27.37
N GLU A 788 43.60 -57.22 -26.24
CA GLU A 788 43.08 -56.67 -24.99
C GLU A 788 44.00 -55.61 -24.37
N ALA A 789 45.27 -55.70 -24.60
CA ALA A 789 46.23 -54.68 -24.23
C ALA A 789 46.07 -53.41 -25.09
N ASP A 790 45.82 -53.57 -26.40
CA ASP A 790 45.60 -52.45 -27.37
C ASP A 790 44.29 -51.70 -27.06
N LEU A 791 43.24 -52.42 -26.70
CA LEU A 791 41.97 -51.75 -26.30
C LEU A 791 42.14 -50.95 -25.02
N ARG A 792 42.86 -51.44 -24.01
CA ARG A 792 43.20 -50.71 -22.80
C ARG A 792 44.14 -49.51 -23.07
N PHE A 793 45.03 -49.65 -24.04
CA PHE A 793 45.93 -48.56 -24.42
C PHE A 793 45.15 -47.43 -25.15
N LYS A 794 44.31 -47.77 -26.15
CA LYS A 794 43.46 -46.80 -26.85
C LYS A 794 42.48 -46.11 -25.97
N SER A 795 41.92 -46.79 -24.98
CA SER A 795 41.01 -46.16 -24.01
C SER A 795 41.73 -45.17 -23.09
N LYS A 796 42.96 -45.46 -22.69
CA LYS A 796 43.79 -44.53 -21.93
C LYS A 796 44.31 -43.37 -22.78
N GLU A 797 44.61 -43.61 -24.06
CA GLU A 797 45.04 -42.57 -24.98
C GLU A 797 43.94 -41.58 -25.29
N LEU A 798 42.66 -42.05 -25.48
CA LEU A 798 41.53 -41.20 -25.71
C LEU A 798 41.19 -40.37 -24.45
N SER A 799 41.31 -40.99 -23.27
CA SER A 799 41.08 -40.27 -22.00
C SER A 799 42.19 -39.24 -21.74
N SER A 800 43.44 -39.56 -22.12
CA SER A 800 44.57 -38.64 -21.98
C SER A 800 44.51 -37.47 -22.98
N VAL A 801 44.01 -37.69 -24.20
CA VAL A 801 43.85 -36.63 -25.23
C VAL A 801 42.70 -35.68 -24.82
N VAL A 802 41.61 -36.20 -24.29
CA VAL A 802 40.49 -35.36 -23.81
C VAL A 802 40.93 -34.54 -22.61
N MET A 803 41.64 -35.14 -21.64
CA MET A 803 42.19 -34.42 -20.49
C MET A 803 43.23 -33.37 -20.88
N MET A 804 44.05 -33.69 -21.88
CA MET A 804 45.08 -32.77 -22.36
C MET A 804 44.48 -31.59 -23.14
N ASN A 805 43.38 -31.82 -23.88
CA ASN A 805 42.67 -30.75 -24.58
C ASN A 805 41.92 -29.82 -23.58
N ILE A 806 41.33 -30.36 -22.54
CA ILE A 806 40.69 -29.56 -21.48
C ILE A 806 41.76 -28.73 -20.76
N ALA A 807 42.88 -29.34 -20.37
CA ALA A 807 43.98 -28.63 -19.72
C ALA A 807 44.63 -27.58 -20.65
N HIS A 808 44.67 -27.85 -21.97
CA HIS A 808 45.17 -26.89 -22.95
C HIS A 808 44.23 -25.69 -23.12
N GLN A 809 42.93 -25.92 -23.15
CA GLN A 809 41.91 -24.87 -23.20
C GLN A 809 41.89 -24.01 -21.92
N GLU A 810 42.00 -24.63 -20.75
CA GLU A 810 42.11 -23.91 -19.49
C GLU A 810 43.43 -23.11 -19.41
N PHE A 811 44.51 -23.65 -19.88
CA PHE A 811 45.82 -22.98 -19.96
C PHE A 811 45.74 -21.76 -20.90
N LEU A 812 45.17 -21.92 -22.10
CA LEU A 812 45.02 -20.82 -23.06
C LEU A 812 44.06 -19.73 -22.53
N THR A 813 43.04 -20.11 -21.80
CA THR A 813 42.12 -19.17 -21.19
C THR A 813 42.77 -18.38 -20.06
N SER A 814 43.51 -19.06 -19.19
CA SER A 814 44.29 -18.40 -18.13
C SER A 814 45.40 -17.50 -18.65
N LEU A 815 46.04 -17.92 -19.74
CA LEU A 815 47.07 -17.12 -20.44
C LEU A 815 46.47 -15.85 -21.05
N LYS A 816 45.29 -15.98 -21.63
CA LYS A 816 44.52 -14.83 -22.16
C LYS A 816 44.15 -13.82 -21.07
N GLU A 817 43.70 -14.30 -19.92
CA GLU A 817 43.38 -13.44 -18.77
C GLU A 817 44.62 -12.73 -18.21
N GLU A 818 45.75 -13.44 -18.15
CA GLU A 818 47.03 -12.89 -17.67
C GLU A 818 47.61 -11.85 -18.65
N ILE A 819 47.49 -12.10 -19.96
CA ILE A 819 47.87 -11.13 -21.01
C ILE A 819 46.96 -9.88 -20.93
N GLN A 820 45.67 -10.07 -20.69
CA GLN A 820 44.73 -8.94 -20.49
C GLN A 820 45.05 -8.13 -19.23
N LYS A 821 45.44 -8.79 -18.15
CA LYS A 821 45.86 -8.15 -16.90
C LYS A 821 47.12 -7.32 -17.09
N GLN A 822 48.09 -7.86 -17.80
CA GLN A 822 49.34 -7.15 -18.11
C GLN A 822 49.13 -5.98 -19.09
N LYS A 823 48.15 -6.07 -19.99
CA LYS A 823 47.75 -4.99 -20.88
C LYS A 823 47.15 -3.80 -20.09
N LEU A 824 46.47 -4.09 -18.99
CA LEU A 824 45.89 -3.11 -18.08
C LEU A 824 46.94 -2.49 -17.12
N SER A 825 48.02 -3.22 -16.83
CA SER A 825 49.07 -2.76 -15.90
C SER A 825 50.17 -1.88 -16.55
N GLY A 826 50.17 -1.71 -17.86
CA GLY A 826 50.99 -0.70 -18.52
C GLY A 826 52.46 -1.03 -18.62
N GLN A 827 52.88 -2.28 -18.31
CA GLN A 827 54.31 -2.63 -18.22
C GLN A 827 54.97 -3.15 -19.51
N HIS A 828 54.21 -3.36 -20.60
CA HIS A 828 54.79 -3.81 -21.87
C HIS A 828 54.15 -3.15 -23.09
N SER A 829 54.89 -3.00 -24.18
CA SER A 829 54.42 -2.37 -25.41
C SER A 829 53.13 -3.02 -25.92
N ARG A 830 52.03 -2.26 -25.89
CA ARG A 830 50.64 -2.64 -26.25
C ARG A 830 50.58 -3.46 -27.57
N LYS A 831 51.45 -3.15 -28.52
CA LYS A 831 51.50 -3.77 -29.86
C LYS A 831 51.96 -5.23 -29.87
N ASN A 832 52.79 -5.64 -28.91
CA ASN A 832 53.26 -7.01 -28.77
C ASN A 832 52.26 -7.87 -27.98
N LEU A 833 51.58 -7.29 -27.00
CA LEU A 833 50.53 -7.97 -26.24
C LEU A 833 49.27 -8.21 -27.10
N ASP A 834 48.92 -7.28 -28.00
CA ASP A 834 47.84 -7.48 -28.97
C ASP A 834 48.13 -8.61 -29.98
N LYS A 835 49.34 -8.75 -30.43
CA LYS A 835 49.76 -9.89 -31.29
C LYS A 835 49.65 -11.22 -30.54
N LEU A 836 50.05 -11.27 -29.28
CA LEU A 836 49.93 -12.48 -28.47
C LEU A 836 48.47 -12.83 -28.16
N LEU A 837 47.66 -11.86 -27.93
CA LEU A 837 46.21 -12.04 -27.67
C LEU A 837 45.46 -12.56 -28.91
N VAL A 838 45.83 -12.09 -30.10
CA VAL A 838 45.35 -12.61 -31.40
C VAL A 838 45.79 -14.05 -31.63
N LEU A 839 47.01 -14.38 -31.32
CA LEU A 839 47.54 -15.74 -31.46
C LEU A 839 46.87 -16.72 -30.49
N VAL A 840 46.65 -16.31 -29.25
CA VAL A 840 45.90 -17.11 -28.25
C VAL A 840 44.43 -17.28 -28.64
N ASN A 841 43.76 -16.21 -29.09
CA ASN A 841 42.39 -16.28 -29.57
C ASN A 841 42.22 -17.16 -30.80
N ASN A 842 43.15 -17.10 -31.75
CA ASN A 842 43.12 -17.93 -32.96
C ASN A 842 43.32 -19.43 -32.66
N ASN A 843 44.04 -19.76 -31.62
CA ASN A 843 44.22 -21.15 -31.19
C ASN A 843 43.02 -21.66 -30.39
N ILE A 844 42.35 -20.81 -29.60
CA ILE A 844 41.10 -21.16 -28.93
C ILE A 844 39.96 -21.42 -29.94
N VAL A 845 39.92 -20.62 -31.03
CA VAL A 845 38.87 -20.74 -32.06
C VAL A 845 39.12 -21.90 -33.02
N SER A 846 40.41 -22.27 -33.27
CA SER A 846 40.70 -23.38 -34.18
C SER A 846 40.34 -24.75 -33.59
N ASP A 847 40.33 -24.90 -32.27
CA ASP A 847 39.99 -26.18 -31.64
C ASP A 847 38.48 -26.44 -31.61
N ASP A 848 37.64 -25.39 -31.55
CA ASP A 848 36.18 -25.55 -31.67
C ASP A 848 35.73 -26.02 -33.08
N CYS A 849 36.54 -25.77 -34.14
CA CYS A 849 36.22 -26.24 -35.48
C CYS A 849 36.54 -27.73 -35.71
N LEU A 850 37.39 -28.32 -34.90
CA LEU A 850 37.77 -29.72 -35.07
C LEU A 850 36.83 -30.75 -34.43
N LEU A 851 35.88 -30.28 -33.60
CA LEU A 851 34.86 -31.13 -32.96
C LEU A 851 33.68 -31.46 -33.88
N TYR A 852 33.57 -30.83 -35.06
CA TYR A 852 32.41 -30.98 -35.95
C TYR A 852 32.71 -31.68 -37.29
N THR A 853 33.89 -32.17 -37.52
CA THR A 853 34.22 -32.92 -38.74
C THR A 853 34.69 -34.33 -38.47
N SER A 854 33.77 -35.13 -38.02
CA SER A 854 33.87 -36.59 -38.07
C SER A 854 32.93 -37.08 -39.17
N PRO A 855 33.34 -37.68 -40.24
CA PRO A 855 32.42 -38.11 -41.29
C PRO A 855 31.56 -39.24 -40.78
N SER A 856 30.27 -39.09 -41.05
CA SER A 856 29.24 -40.14 -40.89
C SER A 856 29.68 -41.41 -41.64
N PRO A 857 29.58 -42.60 -41.04
CA PRO A 857 29.79 -43.84 -41.75
C PRO A 857 28.56 -44.24 -42.56
N ARG A 858 28.39 -43.61 -43.71
CA ARG A 858 27.65 -44.18 -44.83
C ARG A 858 28.55 -44.11 -46.04
N ASP A 859 29.28 -45.23 -46.24
CA ASP A 859 29.63 -45.80 -47.53
C ASP A 859 30.75 -46.83 -47.32
N ARG A 860 30.41 -48.07 -47.09
CA ARG A 860 30.88 -49.37 -47.55
C ARG A 860 30.24 -50.52 -46.76
#